data_f82314b2c7ad0262f92ad6ed85195135
#
_entry.id   f82314b2c7ad0262f92ad6ed85195135
#
_cell.length_a   1.000
_cell.length_b   1.000
_cell.length_c   1.000
_cell.angle_alpha   90.00
_cell.angle_beta   90.00
_cell.angle_gamma   90.00
#
_symmetry.space_group_name_H-M   'P 1'
#
loop_
_entity.id
_entity.type
_entity.pdbx_description
1 polymer ?
#
loop_
_entity_poly.entity_id
_entity_poly.type
_entity_poly.pdbx_seq_one_letter_code
_entity_poly.pdbx_strand_id
1 'polypeptide(L)'
;IVRNQPHFSMFLFVLLLVGIAVAVNFIFTPEKLTPLVEKTANEYLNADVRIGEIELTFFSTFPDFGLKVSDARVVSGVFRDTSGCAVASDSLVYVEKALITVAPLAYLTHNQIKVKDFVIEHPRIYAFVDAAGEANWNVYDMAADTAVADSGRMEEESEAPLLDIKNVRIRGGHLIFNDRSTDLYFRLEDLNAGIDGNFLGRTADLQLNLNVRNVLFWQEGRLLVKRVAFGVETGMSINRDSLLYRLDKAVFEVNGMKFGAGGTVKVDTLQRLLDVNIKYGIHIPSLKTLLDLVPEAVLQKDMQADIRGDVMCTGDIRGHYGKKNVPLITAFFRIKDGYVAYEGMPSRIEELNTDLEAVVDLQKQQPSEVKLKHFCLKGGETDIDAEGVVENLLGDPVIKAEVKAKVDFDDITRIFPLTDGVTCQGKIDAFLRTNVLMSDITGGNYGQLKLGGWCKMKDVSLFVPQDSITVRMKSAGVAFATNRKNTNVAQGVDLLNGFVGYCGLDLYVRNRLNLKMDTAYVTLKTTPLRDTTTIATVKSGMHVGRTLLIVRDTLLLGMKRARVDAKLMPTKRNPKVPRIESRLQVDSLRLRSMGNRLSMAKADIRLDANRTRRDDRIWIPSGYIDFNGLRAYTPYFPLRMSMPGTRIHFNRKEIQLDSARLRLGRSDVRLTGSVTNLWKAFFRHDTLYASLTVKSRMINCNQLMRAMDAGTSYMNKAAEERREVITSEEEDMDDLAVVSDTLNDGGSSSVFVVPPGIDFLFQMDIDRMIFGKLLMSDIHGEVRMKNQCIELSDLSLQSAAANMDATGIYRATDTLRAYTGFALKMHDIRIDSLVRMIPSIDTLFPMLRSFEGEVDFHISAESWLDSTFMIDLPTLRAAAYLDGHDLVLMDGETFAEISKMLWFKNKKRNMIDSISVDVLVRDGVVEIFPFLLEIDRYKVAVGGEHNIDMSFKYHVSLLKSPLPFRAGVDISGTLEKMKFRVTKAKYKDWFVPSRKANVDSAQLNLKQRIRTILRDGGHNELDK
;
A
#
# COMPACT_ATOMS: atom_id res chain seq x y z
N ILE A 1 -74.55 -18.03 85.28
CA ILE A 1 -73.34 -17.34 85.19
C ILE A 1 -72.36 -18.30 84.54
N VAL A 2 -72.30 -18.32 83.26
CA VAL A 2 -71.19 -18.97 82.45
C VAL A 2 -70.40 -17.88 81.78
N ARG A 3 -69.22 -17.65 82.25
CA ARG A 3 -68.23 -16.70 81.74
C ARG A 3 -67.55 -17.34 80.52
N ASN A 4 -67.93 -16.89 79.35
CA ASN A 4 -67.27 -17.28 78.11
C ASN A 4 -65.76 -16.92 78.18
N GLN A 5 -64.92 -17.91 78.01
CA GLN A 5 -63.49 -17.70 77.94
C GLN A 5 -63.08 -17.65 76.40
N PRO A 6 -62.87 -16.53 75.80
CA PRO A 6 -62.46 -16.43 74.40
C PRO A 6 -61.11 -17.08 74.09
N HIS A 7 -60.27 -17.27 75.08
CA HIS A 7 -58.90 -17.82 74.86
C HIS A 7 -58.86 -19.31 74.56
N PHE A 8 -59.85 -20.11 75.04
CA PHE A 8 -59.87 -21.55 74.73
C PHE A 8 -60.29 -21.86 73.28
N SER A 9 -61.23 -21.08 72.69
CA SER A 9 -61.64 -21.19 71.29
C SER A 9 -60.52 -20.81 70.41
N MET A 10 -59.74 -19.77 70.74
CA MET A 10 -58.61 -19.30 69.96
C MET A 10 -57.46 -20.32 70.03
N PHE A 11 -57.19 -20.93 71.12
CA PHE A 11 -56.17 -21.98 71.27
C PHE A 11 -56.54 -23.24 70.48
N LEU A 12 -57.82 -23.65 70.48
CA LEU A 12 -58.30 -24.80 69.69
C LEU A 12 -58.19 -24.52 68.16
N PHE A 13 -58.51 -23.27 67.75
CA PHE A 13 -58.40 -22.85 66.41
C PHE A 13 -56.95 -22.80 65.90
N VAL A 14 -56.02 -22.33 66.75
CA VAL A 14 -54.59 -22.36 66.48
C VAL A 14 -54.09 -23.80 66.41
N LEU A 15 -54.53 -24.69 67.26
CA LEU A 15 -54.15 -26.09 67.31
C LEU A 15 -54.72 -26.86 66.10
N LEU A 16 -55.89 -26.48 65.59
CA LEU A 16 -56.45 -26.99 64.32
C LEU A 16 -55.66 -26.52 63.15
N LEU A 17 -55.28 -25.24 63.06
CA LEU A 17 -54.48 -24.73 62.03
C LEU A 17 -53.06 -25.35 61.95
N VAL A 18 -52.45 -25.56 63.13
CA VAL A 18 -51.14 -26.26 63.20
C VAL A 18 -51.32 -27.73 62.82
N GLY A 19 -52.41 -28.36 63.18
CA GLY A 19 -52.70 -29.75 62.72
C GLY A 19 -52.89 -29.89 61.25
N ILE A 20 -53.62 -28.95 60.63
CA ILE A 20 -53.78 -28.88 59.17
C ILE A 20 -52.42 -28.65 58.55
N ALA A 21 -51.62 -27.75 59.05
CA ALA A 21 -50.30 -27.45 58.49
C ALA A 21 -49.34 -28.66 58.51
N VAL A 22 -49.34 -29.36 59.62
CA VAL A 22 -48.57 -30.62 59.76
C VAL A 22 -49.10 -31.71 58.82
N ALA A 23 -50.42 -31.87 58.74
CA ALA A 23 -51.02 -32.85 57.81
C ALA A 23 -50.70 -32.58 56.35
N VAL A 24 -50.78 -31.30 55.91
CA VAL A 24 -50.47 -30.90 54.56
C VAL A 24 -48.97 -31.11 54.27
N ASN A 25 -48.08 -30.79 55.20
CA ASN A 25 -46.64 -31.02 55.03
C ASN A 25 -46.27 -32.52 55.04
N PHE A 26 -47.08 -33.37 55.57
CA PHE A 26 -46.91 -34.85 55.58
C PHE A 26 -47.48 -35.51 54.34
N ILE A 27 -48.45 -34.88 53.69
CA ILE A 27 -49.11 -35.39 52.44
C ILE A 27 -48.32 -34.97 51.19
N PHE A 28 -47.80 -33.76 51.21
CA PHE A 28 -47.09 -33.14 50.04
C PHE A 28 -45.58 -33.07 50.31
N THR A 29 -44.92 -34.21 50.31
CA THR A 29 -43.46 -34.29 50.51
C THR A 29 -42.73 -33.93 49.22
N PRO A 30 -41.50 -33.41 49.31
CA PRO A 30 -40.67 -33.05 48.12
C PRO A 30 -40.56 -34.19 47.11
N GLU A 31 -40.44 -35.46 47.59
CA GLU A 31 -40.25 -36.60 46.67
C GLU A 31 -41.50 -36.86 45.81
N LYS A 32 -42.67 -36.35 46.18
CA LYS A 32 -43.91 -36.47 45.39
C LYS A 32 -44.16 -35.23 44.53
N LEU A 33 -43.91 -34.04 45.06
CA LEU A 33 -44.17 -32.77 44.40
C LEU A 33 -43.19 -32.51 43.24
N THR A 34 -41.91 -32.72 43.49
CA THR A 34 -40.87 -32.39 42.51
C THR A 34 -41.07 -33.14 41.20
N PRO A 35 -41.23 -34.49 41.14
CA PRO A 35 -41.41 -35.21 39.87
C PRO A 35 -42.75 -34.85 39.16
N LEU A 36 -43.76 -34.52 39.92
CA LEU A 36 -45.05 -34.14 39.34
C LEU A 36 -45.00 -32.82 38.60
N VAL A 37 -44.41 -31.80 39.24
CA VAL A 37 -44.29 -30.47 38.63
C VAL A 37 -43.31 -30.50 37.47
N GLU A 38 -42.18 -31.21 37.60
CA GLU A 38 -41.18 -31.38 36.54
C GLU A 38 -41.78 -32.06 35.31
N LYS A 39 -42.53 -33.14 35.50
CA LYS A 39 -43.20 -33.84 34.40
C LYS A 39 -44.21 -32.93 33.71
N THR A 40 -45.06 -32.24 34.45
CA THR A 40 -46.05 -31.30 33.87
C THR A 40 -45.38 -30.16 33.11
N ALA A 41 -44.32 -29.56 33.66
CA ALA A 41 -43.59 -28.51 32.95
C ALA A 41 -43.00 -29.01 31.63
N ASN A 42 -42.41 -30.18 31.60
CA ASN A 42 -41.85 -30.81 30.38
C ASN A 42 -42.92 -31.23 29.36
N GLU A 43 -44.17 -31.43 29.79
CA GLU A 43 -45.31 -31.70 28.87
C GLU A 43 -45.80 -30.43 28.13
N TYR A 44 -45.69 -29.25 28.78
CA TYR A 44 -46.19 -28.00 28.22
C TYR A 44 -45.11 -27.13 27.58
N LEU A 45 -43.82 -27.38 27.86
CA LEU A 45 -42.71 -26.58 27.39
C LEU A 45 -41.81 -27.42 26.46
N ASN A 46 -41.47 -26.90 25.32
CA ASN A 46 -40.41 -27.45 24.45
C ASN A 46 -39.03 -27.15 25.07
N ALA A 47 -38.80 -27.67 26.28
CA ALA A 47 -37.60 -27.44 27.05
C ALA A 47 -37.39 -28.64 28.01
N ASP A 48 -36.16 -28.86 28.44
CA ASP A 48 -35.81 -29.82 29.50
C ASP A 48 -35.82 -29.05 30.82
N VAL A 49 -36.91 -29.23 31.59
CA VAL A 49 -37.11 -28.62 32.90
C VAL A 49 -36.69 -29.62 33.98
N ARG A 50 -35.75 -29.21 34.81
CA ARG A 50 -35.29 -29.98 35.96
C ARG A 50 -35.39 -29.14 37.23
N ILE A 51 -35.86 -29.73 38.30
CA ILE A 51 -36.09 -29.09 39.59
C ILE A 51 -35.39 -29.91 40.64
N GLY A 52 -34.48 -29.29 41.42
CA GLY A 52 -33.79 -29.98 42.50
C GLY A 52 -34.75 -30.45 43.57
N GLU A 53 -35.48 -29.51 44.17
CA GLU A 53 -36.41 -29.84 45.27
C GLU A 53 -37.58 -28.85 45.33
N ILE A 54 -38.77 -29.34 45.56
CA ILE A 54 -39.97 -28.53 45.88
C ILE A 54 -40.44 -28.85 47.29
N GLU A 55 -40.38 -27.85 48.16
CA GLU A 55 -40.83 -27.94 49.57
C GLU A 55 -42.08 -27.09 49.77
N LEU A 56 -43.04 -27.60 50.46
CA LEU A 56 -44.17 -26.83 50.96
C LEU A 56 -43.84 -26.26 52.37
N THR A 57 -43.93 -24.93 52.54
CA THR A 57 -43.66 -24.23 53.77
C THR A 57 -44.95 -23.59 54.30
N PHE A 58 -45.23 -23.76 55.59
CA PHE A 58 -46.38 -23.11 56.25
C PHE A 58 -45.93 -22.20 57.38
N PHE A 59 -45.04 -22.65 58.18
CA PHE A 59 -44.68 -21.92 59.45
C PHE A 59 -43.93 -20.62 59.16
N SER A 60 -43.14 -20.57 58.08
CA SER A 60 -42.41 -19.36 57.68
C SER A 60 -43.29 -18.36 56.90
N THR A 61 -44.43 -18.80 56.39
CA THR A 61 -45.32 -18.01 55.54
C THR A 61 -46.72 -17.82 56.12
N PHE A 62 -46.98 -18.31 57.41
CA PHE A 62 -48.26 -18.24 58.07
C PHE A 62 -48.92 -16.86 58.07
N PRO A 63 -50.22 -16.71 57.73
CA PRO A 63 -51.23 -17.80 57.58
C PRO A 63 -51.31 -18.36 56.12
N ASP A 64 -50.38 -18.03 55.29
CA ASP A 64 -50.37 -18.44 53.91
C ASP A 64 -49.50 -19.69 53.68
N PHE A 65 -49.66 -20.38 52.57
CA PHE A 65 -48.81 -21.49 52.16
C PHE A 65 -47.71 -21.02 51.30
N GLY A 66 -46.49 -21.41 51.61
CA GLY A 66 -45.32 -21.16 50.72
C GLY A 66 -44.91 -22.42 50.00
N LEU A 67 -44.74 -22.30 48.66
CA LEU A 67 -44.08 -23.30 47.85
C LEU A 67 -42.68 -22.80 47.58
N LYS A 68 -41.66 -23.48 48.09
CA LYS A 68 -40.25 -23.19 47.86
C LYS A 68 -39.72 -24.15 46.81
N VAL A 69 -39.21 -23.65 45.72
CA VAL A 69 -38.54 -24.37 44.64
C VAL A 69 -37.07 -24.07 44.71
N SER A 70 -36.22 -25.08 44.75
CA SER A 70 -34.78 -24.96 44.83
C SER A 70 -34.14 -25.60 43.60
N ASP A 71 -33.07 -24.95 43.07
CA ASP A 71 -32.26 -25.43 41.93
C ASP A 71 -33.08 -25.79 40.68
N ALA A 72 -34.00 -24.91 40.29
CA ALA A 72 -34.77 -25.08 39.06
C ALA A 72 -33.98 -24.65 37.82
N ARG A 73 -33.99 -25.51 36.81
CA ARG A 73 -33.26 -25.29 35.55
C ARG A 73 -34.16 -25.58 34.35
N VAL A 74 -34.16 -24.67 33.40
CA VAL A 74 -34.86 -24.80 32.10
C VAL A 74 -33.83 -24.70 30.98
N VAL A 75 -33.76 -25.75 30.19
CA VAL A 75 -32.88 -25.82 29.02
C VAL A 75 -33.72 -25.85 27.77
N SER A 76 -33.51 -24.91 26.86
CA SER A 76 -34.22 -24.87 25.57
C SER A 76 -33.94 -26.12 24.74
N GLY A 77 -34.98 -26.84 24.30
CA GLY A 77 -34.86 -28.13 23.60
C GLY A 77 -34.42 -28.03 22.12
N VAL A 78 -34.44 -26.83 21.52
CA VAL A 78 -34.39 -26.69 20.06
C VAL A 78 -33.14 -25.94 19.59
N PHE A 79 -32.32 -25.38 20.45
CA PHE A 79 -31.28 -24.45 20.06
C PHE A 79 -29.94 -25.14 19.69
N ARG A 80 -29.57 -25.07 18.38
CA ARG A 80 -28.26 -25.46 17.88
C ARG A 80 -27.68 -24.28 17.11
N ASP A 81 -26.38 -24.04 17.22
CA ASP A 81 -25.74 -22.99 16.39
C ASP A 81 -25.73 -23.38 14.91
N THR A 82 -25.39 -22.41 14.05
CA THR A 82 -25.29 -22.60 12.59
C THR A 82 -24.26 -23.67 12.16
N SER A 83 -23.42 -24.16 13.05
CA SER A 83 -22.47 -25.26 12.82
C SER A 83 -23.05 -26.63 13.21
N GLY A 84 -24.30 -26.67 13.73
CA GLY A 84 -24.94 -27.89 14.21
C GLY A 84 -24.49 -28.35 15.59
N CYS A 85 -23.59 -27.60 16.22
CA CYS A 85 -23.15 -27.84 17.59
C CYS A 85 -24.14 -27.27 18.59
N ALA A 86 -24.43 -28.00 19.66
CA ALA A 86 -25.21 -27.47 20.78
C ALA A 86 -24.52 -26.24 21.33
N VAL A 87 -25.20 -25.09 21.36
CA VAL A 87 -24.67 -23.88 21.99
C VAL A 87 -24.44 -24.18 23.45
N ALA A 88 -23.24 -23.87 23.91
CA ALA A 88 -22.79 -24.10 25.30
C ALA A 88 -23.47 -23.20 26.35
N SER A 89 -24.75 -22.87 26.16
CA SER A 89 -25.55 -22.31 27.23
C SER A 89 -26.31 -23.44 27.89
N ASP A 90 -25.84 -23.82 29.02
CA ASP A 90 -26.38 -24.93 29.77
C ASP A 90 -27.83 -24.76 30.20
N SER A 91 -28.38 -23.56 30.22
CA SER A 91 -29.76 -23.31 30.59
C SER A 91 -30.26 -21.95 30.12
N LEU A 92 -31.46 -21.90 29.55
CA LEU A 92 -32.17 -20.66 29.29
C LEU A 92 -32.43 -19.90 30.62
N VAL A 93 -32.86 -20.62 31.65
CA VAL A 93 -33.11 -20.08 32.95
C VAL A 93 -32.59 -21.06 34.00
N TYR A 94 -31.84 -20.57 34.96
CA TYR A 94 -31.51 -21.24 36.20
C TYR A 94 -31.99 -20.38 37.37
N VAL A 95 -32.67 -20.98 38.34
CA VAL A 95 -33.15 -20.32 39.54
C VAL A 95 -32.62 -21.07 40.75
N GLU A 96 -31.82 -20.40 41.58
CA GLU A 96 -31.29 -20.98 42.79
C GLU A 96 -32.40 -21.27 43.77
N LYS A 97 -33.34 -20.31 43.93
CA LYS A 97 -34.46 -20.45 44.84
C LYS A 97 -35.65 -19.61 44.37
N ALA A 98 -36.82 -20.19 44.33
CA ALA A 98 -38.08 -19.45 44.15
C ALA A 98 -39.04 -19.77 45.31
N LEU A 99 -39.69 -18.75 45.78
CA LEU A 99 -40.73 -18.84 46.84
C LEU A 99 -42.04 -18.28 46.33
N ILE A 100 -43.05 -19.08 46.29
CA ILE A 100 -44.41 -18.72 45.88
C ILE A 100 -45.31 -18.81 47.11
N THR A 101 -45.88 -17.69 47.55
CA THR A 101 -46.79 -17.65 48.73
C THR A 101 -48.23 -17.51 48.28
N VAL A 102 -49.05 -18.44 48.64
CA VAL A 102 -50.46 -18.53 48.21
C VAL A 102 -51.41 -18.42 49.40
N ALA A 103 -52.46 -17.63 49.24
CA ALA A 103 -53.52 -17.47 50.28
C ALA A 103 -54.55 -18.59 50.19
N PRO A 104 -54.52 -19.60 51.03
CA PRO A 104 -55.43 -20.78 50.96
C PRO A 104 -56.89 -20.43 51.17
N LEU A 105 -57.19 -19.41 52.00
CA LEU A 105 -58.53 -19.00 52.25
C LEU A 105 -59.28 -18.45 51.05
N ALA A 106 -58.56 -17.77 50.11
CA ALA A 106 -59.13 -17.25 48.89
C ALA A 106 -59.56 -18.37 47.92
N TYR A 107 -58.79 -19.45 47.90
CA TYR A 107 -59.14 -20.64 47.08
C TYR A 107 -60.38 -21.37 47.68
N LEU A 108 -60.47 -21.52 48.98
CA LEU A 108 -61.57 -22.21 49.65
C LEU A 108 -62.87 -21.40 49.54
N THR A 109 -62.82 -20.07 49.49
CA THR A 109 -64.05 -19.24 49.56
C THR A 109 -64.51 -18.73 48.16
N HIS A 110 -63.60 -18.57 47.23
CA HIS A 110 -63.87 -17.89 45.96
C HIS A 110 -63.30 -18.60 44.74
N ASN A 111 -62.76 -19.82 44.88
CA ASN A 111 -62.09 -20.57 43.83
C ASN A 111 -60.96 -19.71 43.11
N GLN A 112 -60.31 -18.85 43.87
CA GLN A 112 -59.23 -17.95 43.34
C GLN A 112 -57.89 -18.34 43.97
N ILE A 113 -56.90 -18.59 43.10
CA ILE A 113 -55.52 -18.78 43.58
C ILE A 113 -54.87 -17.40 43.73
N LYS A 114 -54.86 -16.89 44.98
CA LYS A 114 -54.16 -15.62 45.24
C LYS A 114 -52.73 -15.86 45.63
N VAL A 115 -51.78 -15.51 44.76
CA VAL A 115 -50.34 -15.51 45.01
C VAL A 115 -50.01 -14.16 45.64
N LYS A 116 -49.66 -14.13 46.92
CA LYS A 116 -49.30 -12.88 47.60
C LYS A 116 -47.88 -12.44 47.18
N ASP A 117 -46.94 -13.34 47.24
CA ASP A 117 -45.55 -13.09 46.93
C ASP A 117 -45.03 -14.20 46.01
N PHE A 118 -44.33 -13.76 44.93
CA PHE A 118 -43.50 -14.62 44.11
C PHE A 118 -42.08 -14.06 44.13
N VAL A 119 -41.19 -14.68 44.89
CA VAL A 119 -39.80 -14.22 45.08
C VAL A 119 -38.88 -15.20 44.36
N ILE A 120 -38.01 -14.68 43.50
CA ILE A 120 -37.02 -15.46 42.79
C ILE A 120 -35.65 -14.96 43.21
N GLU A 121 -34.82 -15.84 43.78
CA GLU A 121 -33.48 -15.51 44.26
C GLU A 121 -32.41 -16.06 43.30
N HIS A 122 -31.48 -15.19 42.95
CA HIS A 122 -30.32 -15.45 42.06
C HIS A 122 -30.65 -16.15 40.75
N PRO A 123 -31.70 -15.71 39.99
CA PRO A 123 -31.94 -16.26 38.68
C PRO A 123 -30.78 -15.93 37.74
N ARG A 124 -30.38 -16.89 36.91
CA ARG A 124 -29.47 -16.70 35.78
C ARG A 124 -30.23 -16.96 34.50
N ILE A 125 -30.37 -15.95 33.70
CA ILE A 125 -31.11 -15.99 32.44
C ILE A 125 -30.14 -15.77 31.30
N TYR A 126 -30.14 -16.67 30.33
CA TYR A 126 -29.39 -16.54 29.08
C TYR A 126 -30.36 -16.53 27.91
N ALA A 127 -30.66 -15.33 27.43
CA ALA A 127 -31.47 -15.11 26.26
C ALA A 127 -30.57 -15.02 25.02
N PHE A 128 -30.77 -15.84 24.03
CA PHE A 128 -29.96 -15.97 22.85
C PHE A 128 -30.84 -15.97 21.60
N VAL A 129 -30.38 -15.19 20.56
CA VAL A 129 -30.93 -15.19 19.21
C VAL A 129 -29.80 -15.58 18.25
N ASP A 130 -30.09 -16.52 17.37
CA ASP A 130 -29.11 -16.96 16.36
C ASP A 130 -29.01 -15.99 15.19
N ALA A 131 -28.11 -16.29 14.23
CA ALA A 131 -27.95 -15.49 13.02
C ALA A 131 -29.16 -15.52 12.08
N ALA A 132 -30.07 -16.49 12.21
CA ALA A 132 -31.32 -16.59 11.46
C ALA A 132 -32.47 -15.83 12.13
N GLY A 133 -32.27 -15.33 13.37
CA GLY A 133 -33.27 -14.62 14.16
C GLY A 133 -34.13 -15.55 15.02
N GLU A 134 -33.73 -16.81 15.21
CA GLU A 134 -34.42 -17.77 16.07
C GLU A 134 -34.02 -17.59 17.54
N ALA A 135 -34.98 -17.53 18.45
CA ALA A 135 -34.75 -17.23 19.87
C ALA A 135 -34.86 -18.47 20.73
N ASN A 136 -33.93 -18.65 21.68
CA ASN A 136 -33.92 -19.78 22.59
C ASN A 136 -35.05 -19.77 23.67
N TRP A 137 -35.76 -18.66 23.82
CA TRP A 137 -36.92 -18.54 24.70
C TRP A 137 -38.26 -18.89 24.05
N ASN A 138 -38.29 -19.25 22.80
CA ASN A 138 -39.47 -19.78 22.11
C ASN A 138 -39.73 -21.23 22.51
N VAL A 139 -39.86 -21.45 23.83
CA VAL A 139 -40.05 -22.77 24.41
C VAL A 139 -41.55 -23.17 24.55
N TYR A 140 -42.47 -22.30 24.19
CA TYR A 140 -43.91 -22.56 24.20
C TYR A 140 -44.40 -22.95 22.81
N ASP A 141 -44.92 -24.14 22.64
CA ASP A 141 -45.46 -24.64 21.38
C ASP A 141 -46.93 -24.22 21.21
N MET A 142 -47.13 -23.10 20.55
CA MET A 142 -48.50 -22.59 20.21
C MET A 142 -49.27 -23.51 19.23
N ALA A 143 -48.63 -24.52 18.65
CA ALA A 143 -49.29 -25.46 17.74
C ALA A 143 -50.09 -26.56 18.44
N ALA A 144 -49.78 -26.81 19.71
CA ALA A 144 -50.52 -27.78 20.54
C ALA A 144 -51.90 -27.30 20.89
N ASP A 145 -52.13 -26.01 21.08
CA ASP A 145 -53.43 -25.41 21.40
C ASP A 145 -54.42 -25.40 20.21
N THR A 146 -53.92 -25.47 18.97
CA THR A 146 -54.78 -25.54 17.78
C THR A 146 -55.25 -26.97 17.43
N ALA A 147 -54.57 -28.00 17.94
CA ALA A 147 -54.91 -29.40 17.63
C ALA A 147 -56.03 -29.96 18.57
N VAL A 148 -56.30 -29.27 19.66
CA VAL A 148 -57.37 -29.72 20.61
C VAL A 148 -58.76 -29.13 20.25
N ALA A 149 -58.84 -28.18 19.35
CA ALA A 149 -60.09 -27.52 18.96
C ALA A 149 -60.99 -28.34 17.96
N ASP A 150 -60.55 -29.53 17.50
CA ASP A 150 -61.28 -30.31 16.47
C ASP A 150 -61.83 -31.66 17.00
N SER A 151 -61.78 -31.94 18.30
CA SER A 151 -62.48 -33.08 18.86
C SER A 151 -63.68 -32.62 19.68
N GLY A 152 -64.87 -32.59 19.05
CA GLY A 152 -66.12 -32.22 19.66
C GLY A 152 -66.55 -33.19 20.83
N ARG A 153 -66.04 -32.85 22.01
CA ARG A 153 -66.62 -33.28 23.29
C ARG A 153 -66.79 -32.00 24.11
N MET A 154 -68.08 -31.65 24.37
CA MET A 154 -68.46 -30.75 25.42
C MET A 154 -68.09 -31.45 26.76
N GLU A 155 -66.91 -31.16 27.27
CA GLU A 155 -66.57 -31.28 28.68
C GLU A 155 -66.98 -29.96 29.33
N GLU A 156 -67.68 -30.03 30.43
CA GLU A 156 -68.05 -28.91 31.30
C GLU A 156 -66.83 -28.03 31.50
N GLU A 157 -66.88 -26.74 31.10
CA GLU A 157 -65.87 -25.71 31.43
C GLU A 157 -65.75 -25.68 32.98
N SER A 158 -64.81 -26.43 33.52
CA SER A 158 -64.34 -26.12 34.85
C SER A 158 -63.60 -24.76 34.71
N GLU A 159 -64.23 -23.70 35.20
CA GLU A 159 -63.60 -22.37 35.28
C GLU A 159 -62.23 -22.54 35.91
N ALA A 160 -61.18 -22.38 35.12
CA ALA A 160 -59.80 -22.40 35.59
C ALA A 160 -59.69 -21.37 36.77
N PRO A 161 -59.13 -21.71 37.90
CA PRO A 161 -59.01 -20.81 39.02
C PRO A 161 -58.28 -19.54 38.64
N LEU A 162 -58.95 -18.37 38.88
CA LEU A 162 -58.34 -17.06 38.61
C LEU A 162 -57.04 -16.87 39.44
N LEU A 163 -55.89 -16.72 38.75
CA LEU A 163 -54.62 -16.51 39.42
C LEU A 163 -54.38 -15.01 39.68
N ASP A 164 -54.44 -14.60 40.95
CA ASP A 164 -54.19 -13.22 41.43
C ASP A 164 -52.83 -13.14 42.08
N ILE A 165 -51.86 -12.48 41.39
CA ILE A 165 -50.51 -12.24 41.95
C ILE A 165 -50.42 -10.81 42.44
N LYS A 166 -49.95 -10.60 43.68
CA LYS A 166 -49.84 -9.26 44.27
C LYS A 166 -48.44 -8.69 44.18
N ASN A 167 -47.43 -9.51 44.49
CA ASN A 167 -46.03 -9.08 44.53
C ASN A 167 -45.16 -10.08 43.79
N VAL A 168 -44.32 -9.60 42.91
CA VAL A 168 -43.27 -10.37 42.22
C VAL A 168 -41.94 -9.71 42.51
N ARG A 169 -40.95 -10.48 42.99
CA ARG A 169 -39.63 -9.97 43.33
C ARG A 169 -38.52 -10.86 42.81
N ILE A 170 -37.55 -10.23 42.14
CA ILE A 170 -36.30 -10.86 41.70
C ILE A 170 -35.17 -10.26 42.54
N ARG A 171 -34.30 -11.09 43.11
CA ARG A 171 -33.13 -10.67 43.89
C ARG A 171 -31.85 -11.28 43.35
N GLY A 172 -30.85 -10.47 43.12
CA GLY A 172 -29.54 -10.91 42.71
C GLY A 172 -29.50 -11.62 41.36
N GLY A 173 -30.42 -11.27 40.41
CA GLY A 173 -30.50 -11.90 39.11
C GLY A 173 -29.34 -11.54 38.20
N HIS A 174 -29.03 -12.46 37.29
CA HIS A 174 -28.08 -12.25 36.17
C HIS A 174 -28.79 -12.54 34.87
N LEU A 175 -28.71 -11.61 33.94
CA LEU A 175 -29.28 -11.77 32.58
C LEU A 175 -28.22 -11.49 31.56
N ILE A 176 -28.05 -12.39 30.60
CA ILE A 176 -27.24 -12.24 29.42
C ILE A 176 -28.19 -12.31 28.23
N PHE A 177 -28.13 -11.32 27.38
CA PHE A 177 -28.78 -11.30 26.08
C PHE A 177 -27.74 -11.26 24.99
N ASN A 178 -27.81 -12.17 24.04
CA ASN A 178 -26.85 -12.30 22.95
C ASN A 178 -27.63 -12.52 21.65
N ASP A 179 -27.70 -11.48 20.83
CA ASP A 179 -28.37 -11.51 19.54
C ASP A 179 -27.31 -11.47 18.44
N ARG A 180 -27.09 -12.62 17.79
CA ARG A 180 -26.16 -12.74 16.67
C ARG A 180 -26.70 -12.21 15.37
N SER A 181 -28.00 -12.03 15.24
CA SER A 181 -28.60 -11.48 14.01
C SER A 181 -28.34 -9.99 13.85
N THR A 182 -28.19 -9.26 14.98
CA THR A 182 -27.91 -7.82 15.03
C THR A 182 -26.55 -7.48 15.65
N ASP A 183 -25.74 -8.50 15.96
CA ASP A 183 -24.46 -8.39 16.70
C ASP A 183 -24.57 -7.56 17.98
N LEU A 184 -25.64 -7.80 18.72
CA LEU A 184 -25.97 -7.09 19.96
C LEU A 184 -25.77 -8.02 21.15
N TYR A 185 -24.97 -7.57 22.11
CA TYR A 185 -24.75 -8.30 23.35
C TYR A 185 -24.89 -7.37 24.54
N PHE A 186 -25.72 -7.74 25.52
CA PHE A 186 -25.73 -7.07 26.81
C PHE A 186 -25.77 -8.06 27.97
N ARG A 187 -25.24 -7.63 29.11
CA ARG A 187 -25.22 -8.38 30.36
C ARG A 187 -25.63 -7.49 31.50
N LEU A 188 -26.61 -7.97 32.26
CA LEU A 188 -27.10 -7.36 33.51
C LEU A 188 -26.61 -8.19 34.68
N GLU A 189 -26.01 -7.57 35.67
CA GLU A 189 -25.51 -8.23 36.89
C GLU A 189 -26.16 -7.59 38.12
N ASP A 190 -26.51 -8.43 39.12
CA ASP A 190 -27.19 -8.06 40.34
C ASP A 190 -28.51 -7.31 40.03
N LEU A 191 -29.35 -7.98 39.21
CA LEU A 191 -30.68 -7.52 38.87
C LEU A 191 -31.60 -7.74 40.06
N ASN A 192 -32.13 -6.65 40.59
CA ASN A 192 -33.17 -6.66 41.64
C ASN A 192 -34.43 -5.99 41.06
N ALA A 193 -35.52 -6.73 41.01
CA ALA A 193 -36.79 -6.23 40.48
C ALA A 193 -37.94 -6.56 41.42
N GLY A 194 -38.86 -5.62 41.59
CA GLY A 194 -40.08 -5.78 42.35
C GLY A 194 -41.27 -5.20 41.57
N ILE A 195 -42.35 -5.95 41.53
CA ILE A 195 -43.64 -5.48 41.00
C ILE A 195 -44.68 -5.74 42.08
N ASP A 196 -45.27 -4.68 42.58
CA ASP A 196 -46.33 -4.72 43.58
C ASP A 196 -47.61 -4.17 42.96
N GLY A 197 -48.71 -4.85 43.13
CA GLY A 197 -50.03 -4.36 42.70
C GLY A 197 -51.13 -5.38 42.57
N ASN A 198 -52.26 -4.95 42.03
CA ASN A 198 -53.40 -5.83 41.78
C ASN A 198 -53.46 -6.23 40.30
N PHE A 199 -53.20 -7.50 40.03
CA PHE A 199 -53.16 -8.00 38.66
C PHE A 199 -54.47 -8.50 38.08
N LEU A 200 -55.55 -8.63 38.87
CA LEU A 200 -56.81 -9.21 38.39
C LEU A 200 -57.93 -8.20 38.03
N GLY A 201 -57.81 -6.94 38.42
CA GLY A 201 -58.82 -5.91 38.10
C GLY A 201 -58.91 -5.54 36.64
N ARG A 202 -60.04 -4.99 36.19
CA ARG A 202 -60.17 -4.33 34.89
C ARG A 202 -59.14 -3.21 34.75
N THR A 203 -58.83 -2.56 35.87
CA THR A 203 -57.69 -1.65 36.01
C THR A 203 -56.73 -2.21 37.04
N ALA A 204 -55.49 -2.32 36.70
CA ALA A 204 -54.40 -2.75 37.58
C ALA A 204 -53.44 -1.56 37.80
N ASP A 205 -53.25 -1.22 39.07
CA ASP A 205 -52.28 -0.22 39.49
C ASP A 205 -51.08 -0.97 40.05
N LEU A 206 -49.94 -0.82 39.36
CA LEU A 206 -48.69 -1.52 39.64
C LEU A 206 -47.61 -0.53 40.05
N GLN A 207 -46.79 -0.95 41.04
CA GLN A 207 -45.54 -0.28 41.37
C GLN A 207 -44.39 -1.16 40.90
N LEU A 208 -43.56 -0.66 39.99
CA LEU A 208 -42.36 -1.32 39.48
C LEU A 208 -41.12 -0.67 40.07
N ASN A 209 -40.26 -1.49 40.66
CA ASN A 209 -38.92 -1.10 41.09
C ASN A 209 -37.91 -2.07 40.47
N LEU A 210 -37.00 -1.54 39.69
CA LEU A 210 -35.93 -2.30 39.06
C LEU A 210 -34.59 -1.64 39.34
N ASN A 211 -33.61 -2.44 39.74
CA ASN A 211 -32.26 -1.98 40.01
C ASN A 211 -31.26 -3.00 39.46
N VAL A 212 -30.33 -2.53 38.67
CA VAL A 212 -29.24 -3.33 38.08
C VAL A 212 -27.94 -2.68 38.47
N ARG A 213 -27.03 -3.40 39.11
CA ARG A 213 -25.76 -2.83 39.54
C ARG A 213 -24.79 -2.61 38.40
N ASN A 214 -24.72 -3.53 37.45
CA ASN A 214 -23.84 -3.48 36.33
C ASN A 214 -24.58 -3.79 35.02
N VAL A 215 -24.55 -2.87 34.11
CA VAL A 215 -24.96 -3.04 32.73
C VAL A 215 -23.72 -2.99 31.84
N LEU A 216 -23.53 -4.01 31.03
CA LEU A 216 -22.52 -4.04 29.98
C LEU A 216 -23.19 -4.22 28.62
N PHE A 217 -22.81 -3.45 27.65
CA PHE A 217 -23.43 -3.44 26.32
C PHE A 217 -22.40 -3.35 25.19
N TRP A 218 -22.46 -4.28 24.26
CA TRP A 218 -21.66 -4.33 23.04
C TRP A 218 -22.57 -4.31 21.83
N GLN A 219 -22.11 -3.66 20.77
CA GLN A 219 -22.71 -3.69 19.46
C GLN A 219 -21.61 -3.68 18.39
N GLU A 220 -21.74 -4.52 17.38
CA GLU A 220 -20.73 -4.67 16.30
C GLU A 220 -19.30 -4.88 16.85
N GLY A 221 -19.17 -5.72 17.87
CA GLY A 221 -17.89 -6.02 18.52
C GLY A 221 -17.29 -4.87 19.36
N ARG A 222 -17.97 -3.72 19.47
CA ARG A 222 -17.52 -2.56 20.24
C ARG A 222 -18.23 -2.47 21.59
N LEU A 223 -17.47 -2.28 22.65
CA LEU A 223 -18.02 -2.04 24.00
C LEU A 223 -18.55 -0.58 24.08
N LEU A 224 -19.87 -0.42 24.06
CA LEU A 224 -20.53 0.89 24.13
C LEU A 224 -20.84 1.34 25.54
N VAL A 225 -21.19 0.40 26.44
CA VAL A 225 -21.49 0.69 27.83
C VAL A 225 -20.72 -0.27 28.74
N LYS A 226 -19.98 0.29 29.72
CA LYS A 226 -19.15 -0.47 30.63
C LYS A 226 -19.50 -0.08 32.06
N ARG A 227 -20.06 -1.04 32.81
CA ARG A 227 -20.35 -0.91 34.25
C ARG A 227 -21.24 0.29 34.62
N VAL A 228 -22.40 0.37 33.97
CA VAL A 228 -23.44 1.35 34.31
C VAL A 228 -24.42 0.74 35.27
N ALA A 229 -24.66 1.39 36.41
CA ALA A 229 -25.77 1.07 37.28
C ALA A 229 -27.06 1.68 36.72
N PHE A 230 -28.12 0.89 36.63
CA PHE A 230 -29.40 1.29 36.09
C PHE A 230 -30.55 0.96 37.04
N GLY A 231 -31.41 1.92 37.34
CA GLY A 231 -32.58 1.77 38.14
C GLY A 231 -33.83 2.34 37.49
N VAL A 232 -35.00 1.76 37.79
CA VAL A 232 -36.31 2.26 37.41
C VAL A 232 -37.27 2.16 38.57
N GLU A 233 -37.91 3.25 38.87
CA GLU A 233 -39.01 3.30 39.84
C GLU A 233 -40.22 3.97 39.19
N THR A 234 -41.34 3.26 39.06
CA THR A 234 -42.49 3.82 38.37
C THR A 234 -43.78 3.23 38.90
N GLY A 235 -44.79 4.10 39.05
CA GLY A 235 -46.19 3.68 39.11
C GLY A 235 -46.74 3.48 37.68
N MET A 236 -47.43 2.38 37.47
CA MET A 236 -48.07 2.08 36.18
C MET A 236 -49.52 1.68 36.43
N SER A 237 -50.42 2.32 35.71
CA SER A 237 -51.81 1.86 35.69
C SER A 237 -52.15 1.22 34.33
N ILE A 238 -52.76 0.07 34.40
CA ILE A 238 -53.15 -0.74 33.24
C ILE A 238 -54.66 -0.81 33.15
N ASN A 239 -55.27 -0.34 32.07
CA ASN A 239 -56.64 -0.59 31.78
C ASN A 239 -56.71 -1.72 30.72
N ARG A 240 -57.20 -2.87 31.15
CA ARG A 240 -57.27 -4.08 30.33
C ARG A 240 -58.30 -4.03 29.21
N ASP A 241 -59.42 -3.38 29.44
CA ASP A 241 -60.50 -3.30 28.44
C ASP A 241 -60.08 -2.45 27.25
N SER A 242 -59.31 -1.38 27.51
CA SER A 242 -58.79 -0.50 26.45
C SER A 242 -57.35 -0.78 26.13
N LEU A 243 -56.67 -1.75 26.79
CA LEU A 243 -55.27 -2.06 26.71
C LEU A 243 -54.36 -0.82 26.79
N LEU A 244 -54.74 0.08 27.71
CA LEU A 244 -54.04 1.33 27.97
C LEU A 244 -53.15 1.19 29.19
N TYR A 245 -51.86 1.43 28.98
CA TYR A 245 -50.81 1.48 29.99
C TYR A 245 -50.47 2.94 30.21
N ARG A 246 -50.60 3.42 31.41
CA ARG A 246 -50.17 4.77 31.83
C ARG A 246 -49.03 4.66 32.77
N LEU A 247 -47.93 5.32 32.44
CA LEU A 247 -46.78 5.52 33.29
C LEU A 247 -47.02 6.81 34.12
N ASP A 248 -47.11 6.66 35.44
CA ASP A 248 -47.22 7.78 36.34
C ASP A 248 -45.86 8.05 36.97
N LYS A 249 -45.19 9.14 36.59
CA LYS A 249 -43.92 9.61 37.19
C LYS A 249 -42.85 8.53 37.28
N ALA A 250 -42.55 7.84 36.19
CA ALA A 250 -41.42 6.91 36.16
C ALA A 250 -40.12 7.70 36.41
N VAL A 251 -39.33 7.20 37.32
CA VAL A 251 -37.98 7.72 37.58
C VAL A 251 -37.00 6.64 37.13
N PHE A 252 -36.15 6.99 36.23
CA PHE A 252 -35.02 6.17 35.78
C PHE A 252 -33.76 6.71 36.43
N GLU A 253 -32.90 5.82 36.86
CA GLU A 253 -31.61 6.19 37.43
C GLU A 253 -30.47 5.53 36.63
N VAL A 254 -29.48 6.30 36.26
CA VAL A 254 -28.28 5.83 35.56
C VAL A 254 -27.06 6.37 36.32
N ASN A 255 -26.28 5.47 36.93
CA ASN A 255 -25.13 5.86 37.77
C ASN A 255 -25.47 6.97 38.79
N GLY A 256 -26.64 6.90 39.42
CA GLY A 256 -27.09 7.89 40.41
C GLY A 256 -27.80 9.12 39.79
N MET A 257 -27.82 9.29 38.47
CA MET A 257 -28.58 10.36 37.88
C MET A 257 -30.02 9.91 37.61
N LYS A 258 -30.94 10.75 38.01
CA LYS A 258 -32.39 10.45 37.92
C LYS A 258 -33.00 11.27 36.80
N PHE A 259 -33.74 10.61 35.93
CA PHE A 259 -34.58 11.28 34.94
C PHE A 259 -36.01 10.77 34.99
N GLY A 260 -36.93 11.67 34.77
CA GLY A 260 -38.35 11.39 34.86
C GLY A 260 -38.94 11.04 33.48
N ALA A 261 -39.87 10.12 33.47
CA ALA A 261 -40.72 9.91 32.31
C ALA A 261 -42.18 9.72 32.75
N GLY A 262 -43.08 10.07 31.87
CA GLY A 262 -44.52 9.84 32.15
C GLY A 262 -45.33 9.92 30.84
N GLY A 263 -46.42 9.20 30.83
CA GLY A 263 -47.23 9.16 29.58
C GLY A 263 -48.07 7.92 29.45
N THR A 264 -48.46 7.63 28.23
CA THR A 264 -49.39 6.52 27.93
C THR A 264 -48.85 5.66 26.77
N VAL A 265 -49.12 4.37 26.89
CA VAL A 265 -48.94 3.39 25.82
C VAL A 265 -50.21 2.62 25.67
N LYS A 266 -50.85 2.65 24.50
CA LYS A 266 -52.08 1.90 24.16
C LYS A 266 -51.75 0.81 23.14
N VAL A 267 -52.22 -0.40 23.43
CA VAL A 267 -52.03 -1.52 22.49
C VAL A 267 -53.23 -1.59 21.55
N ASP A 268 -52.98 -1.48 20.23
CA ASP A 268 -53.96 -1.76 19.22
C ASP A 268 -53.78 -3.19 18.71
N THR A 269 -54.66 -4.09 19.20
CA THR A 269 -54.58 -5.51 18.83
C THR A 269 -54.97 -5.79 17.39
N LEU A 270 -55.82 -4.94 16.78
CA LEU A 270 -56.28 -5.10 15.39
C LEU A 270 -55.15 -4.78 14.44
N GLN A 271 -54.39 -3.74 14.73
CA GLN A 271 -53.25 -3.32 13.88
C GLN A 271 -51.89 -3.89 14.35
N ARG A 272 -51.87 -4.53 15.48
CA ARG A 272 -50.63 -5.01 16.16
C ARG A 272 -49.60 -3.88 16.36
N LEU A 273 -50.10 -2.73 16.82
CA LEU A 273 -49.34 -1.52 17.05
C LEU A 273 -49.46 -1.07 18.52
N LEU A 274 -48.44 -0.34 18.96
CA LEU A 274 -48.49 0.40 20.25
C LEU A 274 -48.63 1.90 19.90
N ASP A 275 -49.62 2.54 20.45
CA ASP A 275 -49.73 4.00 20.40
C ASP A 275 -49.00 4.55 21.65
N VAL A 276 -47.91 5.23 21.41
CA VAL A 276 -46.96 5.72 22.44
C VAL A 276 -47.07 7.24 22.52
N ASN A 277 -47.24 7.74 23.74
CA ASN A 277 -47.15 9.17 24.04
C ASN A 277 -46.49 9.34 25.40
N ILE A 278 -45.15 9.43 25.37
CA ILE A 278 -44.32 9.52 26.56
C ILE A 278 -43.55 10.83 26.51
N LYS A 279 -43.55 11.56 27.62
CA LYS A 279 -42.67 12.70 27.87
C LYS A 279 -41.56 12.27 28.78
N TYR A 280 -40.36 12.70 28.52
CA TYR A 280 -39.21 12.41 29.35
C TYR A 280 -38.38 13.67 29.62
N GLY A 281 -37.67 13.63 30.74
CA GLY A 281 -36.80 14.75 31.08
C GLY A 281 -35.84 14.42 32.21
N ILE A 282 -34.66 15.01 32.09
CA ILE A 282 -33.63 14.99 33.11
C ILE A 282 -33.18 16.44 33.37
N HIS A 283 -33.06 16.78 34.62
CA HIS A 283 -32.47 18.01 35.06
C HIS A 283 -31.32 17.68 36.02
N ILE A 284 -30.13 18.07 35.64
CA ILE A 284 -28.93 17.83 36.44
C ILE A 284 -28.34 19.20 36.78
N PRO A 285 -28.49 19.63 38.04
CA PRO A 285 -28.09 20.98 38.49
C PRO A 285 -26.56 21.16 38.55
N SER A 286 -25.79 20.12 38.31
CA SER A 286 -24.33 20.18 38.28
C SER A 286 -23.74 19.31 37.17
N LEU A 287 -22.99 19.91 36.28
CA LEU A 287 -22.25 19.24 35.21
C LEU A 287 -21.26 18.20 35.77
N LYS A 288 -20.83 18.32 37.03
CA LYS A 288 -19.98 17.34 37.71
C LYS A 288 -20.57 15.94 37.70
N THR A 289 -21.87 15.79 37.89
CA THR A 289 -22.56 14.50 37.91
C THR A 289 -22.48 13.81 36.53
N LEU A 290 -22.44 14.54 35.44
CA LEU A 290 -22.21 13.98 34.09
C LEU A 290 -20.77 13.51 33.88
N LEU A 291 -19.81 14.22 34.46
CA LEU A 291 -18.40 13.87 34.34
C LEU A 291 -18.04 12.61 35.17
N ASP A 292 -18.78 12.31 36.20
CA ASP A 292 -18.65 11.04 36.93
C ASP A 292 -19.00 9.81 36.09
N LEU A 293 -19.65 10.00 34.93
CA LEU A 293 -19.88 8.95 33.90
C LEU A 293 -18.69 8.73 32.96
N VAL A 294 -17.77 9.68 32.88
CA VAL A 294 -16.60 9.57 32.02
C VAL A 294 -15.65 8.52 32.62
N PRO A 295 -15.16 7.53 31.83
CA PRO A 295 -14.26 6.52 32.35
C PRO A 295 -13.03 7.11 33.03
N GLU A 296 -12.59 6.51 34.15
CA GLU A 296 -11.43 6.92 34.95
C GLU A 296 -10.12 7.05 34.14
N ALA A 297 -10.05 6.40 32.94
CA ALA A 297 -8.92 6.52 32.05
C ALA A 297 -8.78 7.93 31.43
N VAL A 298 -9.84 8.74 31.49
CA VAL A 298 -9.88 10.10 30.92
C VAL A 298 -9.76 11.16 32.02
N LEU A 299 -10.24 10.86 33.23
CA LEU A 299 -10.20 11.74 34.40
C LEU A 299 -9.44 11.09 35.55
N GLN A 300 -8.39 11.73 36.03
CA GLN A 300 -7.65 11.27 37.22
C GLN A 300 -8.52 11.37 38.48
N LYS A 301 -8.61 10.30 39.26
CA LYS A 301 -9.57 10.07 40.33
C LYS A 301 -9.48 11.03 41.53
N ASP A 302 -8.35 11.74 41.72
CA ASP A 302 -8.07 12.52 42.94
C ASP A 302 -8.05 14.05 42.69
N MET A 303 -8.63 14.49 41.59
CA MET A 303 -8.64 15.92 41.27
C MET A 303 -9.75 16.66 42.00
N GLN A 304 -9.36 17.65 42.79
CA GLN A 304 -10.31 18.64 43.30
C GLN A 304 -10.80 19.48 42.08
N ALA A 305 -12.04 19.23 41.67
CA ALA A 305 -12.64 19.88 40.51
C ALA A 305 -13.82 20.74 40.93
N ASP A 306 -13.77 22.04 40.56
CA ASP A 306 -14.92 22.93 40.64
C ASP A 306 -15.63 22.90 39.27
N ILE A 307 -16.72 22.17 39.22
CA ILE A 307 -17.49 21.93 38.01
C ILE A 307 -18.91 22.38 38.25
N ARG A 308 -19.37 23.36 37.49
CA ARG A 308 -20.69 23.96 37.60
C ARG A 308 -21.37 23.92 36.23
N GLY A 309 -22.66 24.13 36.26
CA GLY A 309 -23.49 24.22 35.07
C GLY A 309 -24.75 23.41 35.19
N ASP A 310 -25.82 23.94 34.68
CA ASP A 310 -27.13 23.34 34.69
C ASP A 310 -27.32 22.55 33.40
N VAL A 311 -27.66 21.26 33.50
CA VAL A 311 -27.93 20.39 32.38
C VAL A 311 -29.35 19.94 32.35
N MET A 312 -30.03 20.22 31.27
CA MET A 312 -31.42 19.82 31.04
C MET A 312 -31.53 19.05 29.71
N CYS A 313 -32.15 17.89 29.81
CA CYS A 313 -32.56 17.14 28.63
C CYS A 313 -34.05 16.79 28.74
N THR A 314 -34.87 17.22 27.79
CA THR A 314 -36.31 16.93 27.80
C THR A 314 -36.77 16.54 26.38
N GLY A 315 -37.86 15.79 26.33
CA GLY A 315 -38.37 15.40 25.03
C GLY A 315 -39.71 14.59 25.12
N ASP A 316 -40.16 14.22 23.93
CA ASP A 316 -41.38 13.42 23.76
C ASP A 316 -41.11 12.27 22.78
N ILE A 317 -41.78 11.15 23.04
CA ILE A 317 -41.90 10.01 22.13
C ILE A 317 -43.37 9.85 21.80
N ARG A 318 -43.78 10.11 20.55
CA ARG A 318 -45.17 10.10 20.14
C ARG A 318 -45.37 9.35 18.85
N GLY A 319 -46.47 8.54 18.80
CA GLY A 319 -46.93 7.86 17.59
C GLY A 319 -46.95 6.35 17.72
N HIS A 320 -47.04 5.67 16.63
CA HIS A 320 -47.29 4.22 16.59
C HIS A 320 -45.95 3.47 16.53
N TYR A 321 -45.80 2.45 17.38
CA TYR A 321 -44.65 1.51 17.39
C TYR A 321 -45.08 0.11 16.96
N GLY A 322 -44.39 -0.50 16.00
CA GLY A 322 -44.62 -1.85 15.51
C GLY A 322 -43.60 -2.28 14.45
N LYS A 323 -43.79 -3.45 13.84
CA LYS A 323 -42.81 -4.02 12.88
C LYS A 323 -42.36 -3.04 11.76
N LYS A 324 -43.21 -2.11 11.37
CA LYS A 324 -42.93 -1.10 10.33
C LYS A 324 -43.10 0.33 10.81
N ASN A 325 -43.49 0.51 12.06
CA ASN A 325 -43.88 1.80 12.62
C ASN A 325 -42.98 2.10 13.82
N VAL A 326 -42.35 3.27 13.82
CA VAL A 326 -41.52 3.77 14.93
C VAL A 326 -42.03 5.15 15.29
N PRO A 327 -42.25 5.46 16.58
CA PRO A 327 -42.74 6.76 17.00
C PRO A 327 -41.76 7.89 16.69
N LEU A 328 -42.28 9.09 16.58
CA LEU A 328 -41.52 10.32 16.52
C LEU A 328 -40.87 10.58 17.85
N ILE A 329 -39.57 10.84 17.82
CA ILE A 329 -38.76 11.19 19.01
C ILE A 329 -38.32 12.65 18.88
N THR A 330 -38.64 13.45 19.90
CA THR A 330 -38.09 14.81 20.04
C THR A 330 -37.21 14.86 21.26
N ALA A 331 -36.11 15.60 21.16
CA ALA A 331 -35.18 15.80 22.27
C ALA A 331 -34.70 17.27 22.26
N PHE A 332 -34.66 17.86 23.42
CA PHE A 332 -34.07 19.17 23.68
C PHE A 332 -33.01 18.99 24.76
N PHE A 333 -31.80 19.39 24.43
CA PHE A 333 -30.65 19.31 25.35
C PHE A 333 -30.02 20.68 25.52
N ARG A 334 -29.84 21.10 26.78
CA ARG A 334 -29.25 22.38 27.15
C ARG A 334 -28.22 22.21 28.23
N ILE A 335 -27.08 22.88 28.06
CA ILE A 335 -26.15 23.20 29.15
C ILE A 335 -26.16 24.71 29.29
N LYS A 336 -26.30 25.19 30.52
CA LYS A 336 -26.29 26.60 30.83
C LYS A 336 -25.28 26.90 31.94
N ASP A 337 -24.54 27.98 31.75
CA ASP A 337 -23.55 28.46 32.72
C ASP A 337 -22.52 27.39 33.13
N GLY A 338 -22.11 26.56 32.14
CA GLY A 338 -21.11 25.54 32.33
C GLY A 338 -19.75 26.12 32.64
N TYR A 339 -19.13 25.66 33.70
CA TYR A 339 -17.81 26.03 34.19
C TYR A 339 -17.05 24.82 34.65
N VAL A 340 -15.79 24.69 34.25
CA VAL A 340 -14.94 23.55 34.63
C VAL A 340 -13.57 24.07 35.04
N ALA A 341 -13.16 23.81 36.27
CA ALA A 341 -11.82 24.04 36.76
C ALA A 341 -11.39 22.94 37.71
N TYR A 342 -10.17 22.45 37.59
CA TYR A 342 -9.61 21.48 38.52
C TYR A 342 -8.16 21.79 38.86
N GLU A 343 -7.66 21.25 39.98
CA GLU A 343 -6.29 21.50 40.41
C GLU A 343 -5.26 20.98 39.37
N GLY A 344 -4.36 21.85 38.99
CA GLY A 344 -3.41 21.57 37.89
C GLY A 344 -3.91 21.90 36.48
N MET A 345 -5.19 22.31 36.34
CA MET A 345 -5.72 22.79 35.05
C MET A 345 -5.16 24.17 34.72
N PRO A 346 -4.40 24.33 33.66
CA PRO A 346 -3.72 25.58 33.33
C PRO A 346 -4.65 26.68 32.85
N SER A 347 -5.75 26.27 32.21
CA SER A 347 -6.81 27.15 31.72
C SER A 347 -8.16 26.53 32.05
N ARG A 348 -8.96 27.26 32.85
CA ARG A 348 -10.33 26.84 33.17
C ARG A 348 -11.26 27.06 31.97
N ILE A 349 -12.30 26.21 31.84
CA ILE A 349 -13.43 26.52 30.98
C ILE A 349 -14.31 27.50 31.75
N GLU A 350 -14.39 28.72 31.24
CA GLU A 350 -15.09 29.85 31.90
C GLU A 350 -16.57 29.88 31.51
N GLU A 351 -16.86 29.42 30.28
CA GLU A 351 -18.20 29.42 29.74
C GLU A 351 -18.40 28.19 28.85
N LEU A 352 -19.38 27.35 29.16
CA LEU A 352 -19.87 26.29 28.29
C LEU A 352 -21.39 26.36 28.24
N ASN A 353 -21.90 26.77 27.09
CA ASN A 353 -23.33 26.84 26.82
C ASN A 353 -23.66 26.03 25.57
N THR A 354 -24.77 25.29 25.62
CA THR A 354 -25.27 24.62 24.41
C THR A 354 -26.79 24.48 24.45
N ASP A 355 -27.41 24.69 23.32
CA ASP A 355 -28.81 24.43 23.06
C ASP A 355 -28.92 23.54 21.81
N LEU A 356 -29.38 22.31 22.00
CA LEU A 356 -29.58 21.34 20.92
C LEU A 356 -31.00 20.83 20.91
N GLU A 357 -31.63 20.82 19.75
CA GLU A 357 -32.93 20.21 19.48
C GLU A 357 -32.76 19.10 18.47
N ALA A 358 -33.42 17.97 18.71
CA ALA A 358 -33.46 16.84 17.79
C ALA A 358 -34.91 16.41 17.56
N VAL A 359 -35.25 16.15 16.32
CA VAL A 359 -36.52 15.56 15.89
C VAL A 359 -36.17 14.36 15.03
N VAL A 360 -36.50 13.16 15.46
CA VAL A 360 -36.13 11.90 14.81
C VAL A 360 -37.40 11.14 14.44
N ASP A 361 -37.66 11.04 13.16
CA ASP A 361 -38.74 10.27 12.57
C ASP A 361 -38.17 9.09 11.76
N LEU A 362 -38.14 7.93 12.41
CA LEU A 362 -37.63 6.71 11.78
C LEU A 362 -38.52 6.18 10.68
N GLN A 363 -39.78 6.61 10.58
CA GLN A 363 -40.69 6.27 9.50
C GLN A 363 -40.55 7.14 8.26
N LYS A 364 -39.78 8.20 8.37
CA LYS A 364 -39.54 9.15 7.29
C LYS A 364 -40.79 9.85 6.76
N GLN A 365 -41.84 9.98 7.58
CA GLN A 365 -43.05 10.75 7.24
C GLN A 365 -42.74 12.25 7.25
N GLN A 366 -41.78 12.65 8.11
CA GLN A 366 -41.23 14.01 8.12
C GLN A 366 -39.71 13.94 8.20
N PRO A 367 -38.99 14.96 7.73
CA PRO A 367 -37.53 14.96 7.81
C PRO A 367 -37.05 14.95 9.26
N SER A 368 -36.21 13.95 9.60
CA SER A 368 -35.52 13.97 10.89
C SER A 368 -34.43 15.04 10.87
N GLU A 369 -34.34 15.86 11.93
CA GLU A 369 -33.37 16.94 12.02
C GLU A 369 -32.74 17.02 13.41
N VAL A 370 -31.50 17.47 13.44
CA VAL A 370 -30.79 17.87 14.66
C VAL A 370 -30.33 19.30 14.48
N LYS A 371 -30.78 20.18 15.38
CA LYS A 371 -30.50 21.61 15.35
C LYS A 371 -29.72 22.04 16.57
N LEU A 372 -28.46 22.42 16.35
CA LEU A 372 -27.63 23.12 17.32
C LEU A 372 -27.93 24.61 17.21
N LYS A 373 -28.75 25.13 18.13
CA LYS A 373 -29.14 26.56 18.14
C LYS A 373 -28.00 27.46 18.54
N HIS A 374 -27.23 26.97 19.50
CA HIS A 374 -26.09 27.68 20.02
C HIS A 374 -25.15 26.72 20.73
N PHE A 375 -23.88 26.82 20.47
CA PHE A 375 -22.80 26.22 21.23
C PHE A 375 -21.74 27.28 21.46
N CYS A 376 -21.36 27.51 22.69
CA CYS A 376 -20.30 28.41 23.09
C CYS A 376 -19.41 27.71 24.10
N LEU A 377 -18.09 27.71 23.83
CA LEU A 377 -17.07 27.26 24.76
C LEU A 377 -15.96 28.28 24.83
N LYS A 378 -15.72 28.84 26.04
CA LYS A 378 -14.62 29.75 26.29
C LYS A 378 -13.78 29.30 27.46
N GLY A 379 -12.46 29.43 27.31
CA GLY A 379 -11.51 29.11 28.35
C GLY A 379 -10.09 29.47 27.92
N GLY A 380 -9.39 30.28 28.71
CA GLY A 380 -8.09 30.77 28.31
C GLY A 380 -8.12 31.56 27.01
N GLU A 381 -7.32 31.16 26.03
CA GLU A 381 -7.32 31.73 24.68
C GLU A 381 -8.23 30.98 23.69
N THR A 382 -8.91 29.91 24.18
CA THR A 382 -9.86 29.13 23.36
C THR A 382 -11.25 29.74 23.42
N ASP A 383 -11.85 30.01 22.26
CA ASP A 383 -13.19 30.56 22.06
C ASP A 383 -13.84 29.89 20.85
N ILE A 384 -14.84 29.05 21.09
CA ILE A 384 -15.57 28.30 20.06
C ILE A 384 -17.03 28.68 20.09
N ASP A 385 -17.56 29.15 18.97
CA ASP A 385 -18.96 29.49 18.76
C ASP A 385 -19.47 28.69 17.54
N ALA A 386 -20.54 27.93 17.69
CA ALA A 386 -21.07 27.11 16.65
C ALA A 386 -22.60 27.07 16.67
N GLU A 387 -23.20 27.12 15.47
CA GLU A 387 -24.62 26.89 15.23
C GLU A 387 -24.80 26.03 13.98
N GLY A 388 -25.89 25.26 13.92
CA GLY A 388 -26.12 24.46 12.74
C GLY A 388 -27.37 23.60 12.80
N VAL A 389 -27.68 22.98 11.68
CA VAL A 389 -28.76 22.02 11.55
C VAL A 389 -28.34 20.89 10.61
N VAL A 390 -28.66 19.68 11.00
CA VAL A 390 -28.60 18.49 10.14
C VAL A 390 -30.02 18.09 9.81
N GLU A 391 -30.44 18.36 8.61
CA GLU A 391 -31.76 17.99 8.07
C GLU A 391 -31.70 16.62 7.39
N ASN A 392 -32.82 15.90 7.40
CA ASN A 392 -32.94 14.58 6.77
C ASN A 392 -31.92 13.54 7.27
N LEU A 393 -31.75 13.50 8.59
CA LEU A 393 -30.70 12.70 9.28
C LEU A 393 -30.70 11.21 8.87
N LEU A 394 -31.88 10.62 8.62
CA LEU A 394 -32.04 9.18 8.31
C LEU A 394 -32.12 8.87 6.81
N GLY A 395 -32.02 9.91 5.99
CA GLY A 395 -31.97 9.77 4.54
C GLY A 395 -30.59 10.12 3.97
N ASP A 396 -30.57 11.17 3.14
CA ASP A 396 -29.32 11.83 2.74
C ASP A 396 -29.21 13.14 3.51
N PRO A 397 -28.39 13.20 4.57
CA PRO A 397 -28.33 14.35 5.48
C PRO A 397 -27.83 15.61 4.81
N VAL A 398 -28.52 16.72 5.05
CA VAL A 398 -28.10 18.07 4.68
C VAL A 398 -27.51 18.74 5.91
N ILE A 399 -26.23 19.03 5.90
CA ILE A 399 -25.52 19.69 7.00
C ILE A 399 -25.39 21.18 6.69
N LYS A 400 -26.02 22.01 7.51
CA LYS A 400 -25.89 23.48 7.48
C LYS A 400 -25.29 23.90 8.80
N ALA A 401 -24.10 24.46 8.78
CA ALA A 401 -23.44 24.88 10.02
C ALA A 401 -22.58 26.14 9.81
N GLU A 402 -22.46 26.93 10.86
CA GLU A 402 -21.51 28.00 11.00
C GLU A 402 -20.69 27.76 12.27
N VAL A 403 -19.39 27.74 12.13
CA VAL A 403 -18.45 27.53 13.24
C VAL A 403 -17.38 28.59 13.19
N LYS A 404 -17.18 29.27 14.32
CA LYS A 404 -16.06 30.14 14.58
C LYS A 404 -15.28 29.54 15.74
N ALA A 405 -14.01 29.29 15.54
CA ALA A 405 -13.19 28.67 16.55
C ALA A 405 -11.82 29.32 16.63
N LYS A 406 -11.49 29.86 17.80
CA LYS A 406 -10.13 30.15 18.21
C LYS A 406 -9.75 29.10 19.22
N VAL A 407 -8.69 28.37 18.94
CA VAL A 407 -8.28 27.20 19.75
C VAL A 407 -6.81 27.36 20.07
N ASP A 408 -6.49 27.37 21.35
CA ASP A 408 -5.13 27.18 21.84
C ASP A 408 -4.97 25.70 22.24
N PHE A 409 -4.12 24.97 21.50
CA PHE A 409 -3.90 23.55 21.78
C PHE A 409 -3.15 23.33 23.10
N ASP A 410 -2.37 24.26 23.56
CA ASP A 410 -1.71 24.17 24.87
C ASP A 410 -2.76 24.17 25.99
N ASP A 411 -3.83 24.96 25.86
CA ASP A 411 -4.95 24.96 26.80
C ASP A 411 -5.75 23.64 26.68
N ILE A 412 -6.12 23.24 25.46
CA ILE A 412 -6.98 22.07 25.26
C ILE A 412 -6.29 20.76 25.66
N THR A 413 -5.03 20.56 25.29
CA THR A 413 -4.31 19.31 25.58
C THR A 413 -4.01 19.13 27.06
N ARG A 414 -3.99 20.21 27.82
CA ARG A 414 -3.87 20.18 29.25
C ARG A 414 -5.22 19.92 29.93
N ILE A 415 -6.33 20.41 29.36
CA ILE A 415 -7.69 20.13 29.84
C ILE A 415 -8.10 18.69 29.50
N PHE A 416 -7.84 18.26 28.27
CA PHE A 416 -8.13 16.95 27.75
C PHE A 416 -6.81 16.29 27.33
N PRO A 417 -6.12 15.60 28.24
CA PRO A 417 -4.86 14.93 27.90
C PRO A 417 -5.11 13.95 26.77
N LEU A 418 -4.35 14.12 25.69
CA LEU A 418 -4.39 13.20 24.57
C LEU A 418 -3.85 11.84 25.03
N THR A 419 -4.42 10.77 24.48
CA THR A 419 -4.02 9.40 24.84
C THR A 419 -2.57 9.11 24.44
N ASP A 420 -1.90 8.27 25.19
CA ASP A 420 -0.60 7.65 24.84
C ASP A 420 0.58 8.61 24.61
N GLY A 421 0.63 9.71 25.33
CA GLY A 421 1.75 10.66 25.29
C GLY A 421 1.78 11.53 24.02
N VAL A 422 0.69 11.62 23.28
CA VAL A 422 0.52 12.55 22.17
C VAL A 422 0.56 13.98 22.72
N THR A 423 1.41 14.84 22.13
CA THR A 423 1.46 16.27 22.46
C THR A 423 1.07 17.10 21.24
N CYS A 424 0.22 18.10 21.47
CA CYS A 424 -0.17 19.06 20.45
C CYS A 424 -0.08 20.47 21.06
N GLN A 425 0.56 21.38 20.33
CA GLN A 425 0.74 22.78 20.75
C GLN A 425 0.43 23.71 19.59
N GLY A 426 0.16 24.98 19.90
CA GLY A 426 -0.07 26.04 18.91
C GLY A 426 -1.50 26.52 18.86
N LYS A 427 -1.76 27.50 17.98
CA LYS A 427 -3.02 28.21 17.91
C LYS A 427 -3.69 28.04 16.56
N ILE A 428 -5.01 27.82 16.57
CA ILE A 428 -5.87 27.80 15.39
C ILE A 428 -6.91 28.94 15.54
N ASP A 429 -7.13 29.64 14.44
CA ASP A 429 -8.23 30.60 14.28
C ASP A 429 -8.96 30.18 12.98
N ALA A 430 -10.21 29.74 13.09
CA ALA A 430 -10.94 29.15 12.00
C ALA A 430 -12.38 29.64 11.93
N PHE A 431 -12.87 29.75 10.72
CA PHE A 431 -14.26 29.99 10.39
C PHE A 431 -14.71 29.03 9.32
N LEU A 432 -15.82 28.36 9.55
CA LEU A 432 -16.44 27.43 8.59
C LEU A 432 -17.94 27.74 8.47
N ARG A 433 -18.40 27.91 7.25
CA ARG A 433 -19.83 27.91 6.92
C ARG A 433 -20.10 26.84 5.87
N THR A 434 -21.03 25.96 6.14
CA THR A 434 -21.34 24.83 5.26
C THR A 434 -22.83 24.64 5.04
N ASN A 435 -23.19 24.17 3.85
CA ASN A 435 -24.50 23.66 3.51
C ASN A 435 -24.31 22.56 2.45
N VAL A 436 -24.15 21.34 2.91
CA VAL A 436 -23.71 20.20 2.08
C VAL A 436 -24.59 18.98 2.28
N LEU A 437 -24.74 18.18 1.24
CA LEU A 437 -25.31 16.85 1.31
C LEU A 437 -24.22 15.83 1.67
N MET A 438 -24.54 14.88 2.54
CA MET A 438 -23.58 13.84 2.93
C MET A 438 -23.19 12.96 1.75
N SER A 439 -24.12 12.62 0.87
CA SER A 439 -23.86 11.86 -0.35
C SER A 439 -22.87 12.56 -1.31
N ASP A 440 -22.84 13.88 -1.32
CA ASP A 440 -21.86 14.61 -2.13
C ASP A 440 -20.44 14.49 -1.56
N ILE A 441 -20.31 14.40 -0.23
CA ILE A 441 -19.03 14.17 0.42
C ILE A 441 -18.55 12.74 0.17
N THR A 442 -19.40 11.74 0.47
CA THR A 442 -19.05 10.32 0.37
C THR A 442 -18.90 9.84 -1.07
N GLY A 443 -19.69 10.42 -1.99
CA GLY A 443 -19.62 10.15 -3.44
C GLY A 443 -18.51 10.90 -4.18
N GLY A 444 -17.73 11.76 -3.50
CA GLY A 444 -16.67 12.55 -4.13
C GLY A 444 -17.17 13.66 -5.06
N ASN A 445 -18.43 14.08 -4.92
CA ASN A 445 -19.05 15.14 -5.72
C ASN A 445 -18.68 16.53 -5.20
N TYR A 446 -17.39 16.77 -4.99
CA TYR A 446 -16.88 17.99 -4.37
C TYR A 446 -17.33 19.28 -5.06
N GLY A 447 -17.72 19.20 -6.31
CA GLY A 447 -18.26 20.34 -7.04
C GLY A 447 -19.66 20.77 -6.61
N GLN A 448 -20.41 19.94 -5.89
CA GLN A 448 -21.76 20.23 -5.37
C GLN A 448 -21.71 20.88 -3.97
N LEU A 449 -20.58 20.80 -3.29
CA LEU A 449 -20.43 21.28 -1.92
C LEU A 449 -20.59 22.82 -1.85
N LYS A 450 -21.51 23.26 -0.99
CA LYS A 450 -21.70 24.68 -0.66
C LYS A 450 -21.02 24.95 0.67
N LEU A 451 -19.75 25.31 0.61
CA LEU A 451 -18.95 25.56 1.79
C LEU A 451 -18.04 26.76 1.58
N GLY A 452 -17.69 27.38 2.66
CA GLY A 452 -16.74 28.48 2.66
C GLY A 452 -16.17 28.64 4.05
N GLY A 453 -14.91 29.04 4.11
CA GLY A 453 -14.26 29.25 5.37
C GLY A 453 -12.78 29.50 5.21
N TRP A 454 -12.16 29.66 6.36
CA TRP A 454 -10.73 29.81 6.46
C TRP A 454 -10.25 29.23 7.80
N CYS A 455 -9.02 28.78 7.81
CA CYS A 455 -8.32 28.35 9.00
C CYS A 455 -6.91 28.91 8.98
N LYS A 456 -6.51 29.60 10.02
CA LYS A 456 -5.16 30.10 10.25
C LYS A 456 -4.57 29.35 11.41
N MET A 457 -3.36 28.87 11.24
CA MET A 457 -2.61 28.10 12.22
C MET A 457 -1.31 28.84 12.52
N LYS A 458 -0.89 28.84 13.75
CA LYS A 458 0.35 29.49 14.19
C LYS A 458 1.06 28.61 15.20
N ASP A 459 2.37 28.43 14.98
CA ASP A 459 3.30 27.72 15.86
C ASP A 459 2.80 26.32 16.25
N VAL A 460 2.20 25.60 15.29
CA VAL A 460 1.65 24.26 15.50
C VAL A 460 2.76 23.24 15.60
N SER A 461 2.76 22.45 16.68
CA SER A 461 3.63 21.31 16.92
C SER A 461 2.80 20.13 17.39
N LEU A 462 2.90 19.02 16.67
CA LEU A 462 2.23 17.75 16.98
C LEU A 462 3.28 16.66 17.10
N PHE A 463 3.24 15.91 18.18
CA PHE A 463 4.07 14.71 18.36
C PHE A 463 3.20 13.51 18.75
N VAL A 464 3.33 12.43 17.98
CA VAL A 464 2.64 11.15 18.19
C VAL A 464 3.69 10.06 18.46
N PRO A 465 3.85 9.61 19.72
CA PRO A 465 4.93 8.69 20.11
C PRO A 465 4.85 7.33 19.43
N GLN A 466 3.64 6.75 19.29
CA GLN A 466 3.43 5.40 18.74
C GLN A 466 4.01 5.24 17.33
N ASP A 467 3.75 6.20 16.46
CA ASP A 467 4.27 6.22 15.09
C ASP A 467 5.53 7.09 14.95
N SER A 468 5.99 7.70 16.06
CA SER A 468 7.08 8.69 16.08
C SER A 468 6.90 9.76 15.01
N ILE A 469 5.67 10.29 14.91
CA ILE A 469 5.33 11.38 13.99
C ILE A 469 5.57 12.71 14.70
N THR A 470 6.36 13.57 14.08
CA THR A 470 6.55 14.97 14.50
C THR A 470 6.14 15.89 13.37
N VAL A 471 5.23 16.80 13.62
CA VAL A 471 4.84 17.88 12.71
C VAL A 471 5.12 19.20 13.40
N ARG A 472 5.90 20.06 12.78
CA ARG A 472 6.13 21.44 13.22
C ARG A 472 5.81 22.38 12.09
N MET A 473 5.05 23.42 12.38
CA MET A 473 4.62 24.39 11.38
C MET A 473 4.52 25.77 11.99
N LYS A 474 5.32 26.69 11.51
CA LYS A 474 5.36 28.06 12.04
C LYS A 474 4.06 28.80 11.77
N SER A 475 3.55 28.70 10.57
CA SER A 475 2.25 29.26 10.23
C SER A 475 1.65 28.56 9.04
N ALA A 476 0.32 28.42 9.03
CA ALA A 476 -0.42 27.97 7.87
C ALA A 476 -1.74 28.74 7.74
N GLY A 477 -2.20 28.85 6.51
CA GLY A 477 -3.51 29.38 6.20
C GLY A 477 -4.20 28.54 5.15
N VAL A 478 -5.45 28.17 5.40
CA VAL A 478 -6.32 27.52 4.45
C VAL A 478 -7.54 28.40 4.27
N ALA A 479 -7.90 28.70 3.05
CA ALA A 479 -9.15 29.39 2.73
C ALA A 479 -9.80 28.71 1.54
N PHE A 480 -11.11 28.49 1.61
CA PHE A 480 -11.87 27.89 0.56
C PHE A 480 -13.29 28.46 0.50
N ALA A 481 -13.84 28.51 -0.69
CA ALA A 481 -15.22 28.94 -0.89
C ALA A 481 -15.79 28.34 -2.17
N THR A 482 -17.07 28.03 -2.13
CA THR A 482 -17.87 27.81 -3.33
C THR A 482 -18.43 29.15 -3.78
N ASN A 483 -18.20 29.54 -5.04
CA ASN A 483 -18.60 30.86 -5.55
C ASN A 483 -19.90 30.77 -6.35
N ARG A 484 -20.99 31.33 -5.80
CA ARG A 484 -22.30 31.39 -6.45
C ARG A 484 -22.45 32.50 -7.50
N LYS A 485 -21.55 33.47 -7.56
CA LYS A 485 -21.74 34.67 -8.40
C LYS A 485 -21.72 34.43 -9.91
N ASN A 486 -21.37 33.26 -10.38
CA ASN A 486 -21.38 32.91 -11.82
C ASN A 486 -22.56 32.03 -12.25
N THR A 487 -23.65 32.03 -11.50
CA THR A 487 -24.85 31.21 -11.75
C THR A 487 -25.85 31.86 -12.69
N ASN A 488 -25.43 32.38 -13.82
CA ASN A 488 -26.34 32.54 -14.97
C ASN A 488 -26.66 31.20 -15.68
N VAL A 489 -26.24 30.09 -15.09
CA VAL A 489 -26.53 28.74 -15.55
C VAL A 489 -27.51 28.11 -14.57
N ALA A 490 -28.72 27.90 -15.02
CA ALA A 490 -29.87 27.45 -14.26
C ALA A 490 -29.74 26.10 -13.51
N GLN A 491 -28.56 25.44 -13.55
CA GLN A 491 -28.22 24.18 -12.90
C GLN A 491 -26.69 24.07 -12.65
N GLY A 492 -26.05 25.16 -12.32
CA GLY A 492 -24.59 25.16 -12.18
C GLY A 492 -24.14 24.69 -10.81
N VAL A 493 -23.20 23.80 -10.84
CA VAL A 493 -22.34 23.45 -9.70
C VAL A 493 -21.51 24.66 -9.33
N ASP A 494 -21.45 24.99 -8.05
CA ASP A 494 -20.70 26.14 -7.56
C ASP A 494 -19.18 25.96 -7.84
N LEU A 495 -18.52 27.07 -8.14
CA LEU A 495 -17.09 27.11 -8.37
C LEU A 495 -16.37 26.98 -7.03
N LEU A 496 -15.60 25.93 -6.83
CA LEU A 496 -14.72 25.81 -5.67
C LEU A 496 -13.44 26.60 -5.89
N ASN A 497 -13.18 27.56 -5.02
CA ASN A 497 -11.93 28.27 -4.91
C ASN A 497 -11.28 27.91 -3.58
N GLY A 498 -10.04 27.45 -3.61
CA GLY A 498 -9.28 27.11 -2.42
C GLY A 498 -7.89 27.74 -2.45
N PHE A 499 -7.43 28.12 -1.30
CA PHE A 499 -6.07 28.57 -1.07
C PHE A 499 -5.54 27.88 0.18
N VAL A 500 -4.35 27.31 0.07
CA VAL A 500 -3.59 26.74 1.19
C VAL A 500 -2.21 27.36 1.14
N GLY A 501 -1.80 28.01 2.21
CA GLY A 501 -0.46 28.56 2.35
C GLY A 501 0.13 28.13 3.69
N TYR A 502 1.42 27.82 3.71
CA TYR A 502 2.14 27.55 4.94
C TYR A 502 3.58 28.05 4.89
N CYS A 503 4.16 28.26 6.07
CA CYS A 503 5.53 28.67 6.26
C CYS A 503 6.17 27.78 7.35
N GLY A 504 7.37 27.33 7.09
CA GLY A 504 8.15 26.55 8.06
C GLY A 504 7.52 25.22 8.44
N LEU A 505 7.20 24.38 7.46
CA LEU A 505 6.74 23.00 7.72
C LEU A 505 7.92 22.05 7.89
N ASP A 506 7.94 21.34 9.01
CA ASP A 506 8.84 20.23 9.30
C ASP A 506 7.99 19.03 9.72
N LEU A 507 7.92 18.00 8.86
CA LEU A 507 7.21 16.77 9.09
C LEU A 507 8.21 15.62 9.15
N TYR A 508 8.27 14.96 10.27
CA TYR A 508 9.12 13.81 10.51
C TYR A 508 8.29 12.59 10.91
N VAL A 509 8.52 11.48 10.24
CA VAL A 509 7.95 10.16 10.57
C VAL A 509 9.12 9.18 10.62
N ARG A 510 9.38 8.60 11.77
CA ARG A 510 10.54 7.74 12.03
C ARG A 510 10.71 6.67 10.94
N ASN A 511 11.90 6.61 10.35
CA ASN A 511 12.30 5.64 9.30
C ASN A 511 11.40 5.64 8.06
N ARG A 512 10.50 6.61 7.89
CA ARG A 512 9.58 6.68 6.73
C ARG A 512 9.71 7.97 5.95
N LEU A 513 9.72 9.13 6.62
CA LEU A 513 9.59 10.41 5.95
C LEU A 513 10.22 11.55 6.77
N ASN A 514 11.02 12.37 6.10
CA ASN A 514 11.44 13.68 6.62
C ASN A 514 11.17 14.72 5.53
N LEU A 515 10.22 15.62 5.78
CA LEU A 515 9.81 16.66 4.84
C LEU A 515 10.01 18.02 5.51
N LYS A 516 10.88 18.83 4.92
CA LYS A 516 11.10 20.21 5.32
C LYS A 516 10.73 21.14 4.18
N MET A 517 9.92 22.13 4.46
CA MET A 517 9.49 23.14 3.50
C MET A 517 9.50 24.53 4.12
N ASP A 518 10.18 25.47 3.48
CA ASP A 518 10.20 26.85 3.97
C ASP A 518 8.84 27.52 3.79
N THR A 519 8.31 27.48 2.58
CA THR A 519 7.03 28.11 2.22
C THR A 519 6.37 27.34 1.10
N ALA A 520 5.07 27.21 1.13
CA ALA A 520 4.30 26.83 -0.02
C ALA A 520 2.92 27.48 -0.02
N TYR A 521 2.37 27.70 -1.19
CA TYR A 521 0.97 28.03 -1.34
C TYR A 521 0.38 27.31 -2.55
N VAL A 522 -0.83 26.83 -2.38
CA VAL A 522 -1.58 26.09 -3.38
C VAL A 522 -2.89 26.83 -3.62
N THR A 523 -3.22 27.08 -4.86
CA THR A 523 -4.52 27.59 -5.27
C THR A 523 -5.26 26.50 -6.04
N LEU A 524 -6.53 26.34 -5.74
CA LEU A 524 -7.41 25.39 -6.42
C LEU A 524 -8.64 26.13 -6.94
N LYS A 525 -8.99 25.92 -8.22
CA LYS A 525 -10.20 26.49 -8.83
C LYS A 525 -10.89 25.43 -9.66
N THR A 526 -12.18 25.26 -9.44
CA THR A 526 -13.03 24.39 -10.28
C THR A 526 -13.92 25.25 -11.19
N THR A 527 -14.27 24.74 -12.35
CA THR A 527 -15.29 25.36 -13.18
C THR A 527 -16.65 24.73 -12.93
N PRO A 528 -17.75 25.49 -13.03
CA PRO A 528 -19.09 24.93 -12.91
C PRO A 528 -19.32 23.84 -13.94
N LEU A 529 -19.98 22.76 -13.54
CA LEU A 529 -20.45 21.74 -14.44
C LEU A 529 -21.80 22.17 -15.05
N ARG A 530 -21.89 22.07 -16.36
CA ARG A 530 -23.16 22.26 -17.08
C ARG A 530 -24.02 21.00 -17.09
N ASP A 531 -23.37 19.87 -16.89
CA ASP A 531 -23.97 18.54 -16.96
C ASP A 531 -23.30 17.62 -15.93
N THR A 532 -24.11 16.87 -15.19
CA THR A 532 -23.63 15.88 -14.19
C THR A 532 -22.93 14.69 -14.84
N THR A 533 -23.06 14.53 -16.17
CA THR A 533 -22.36 13.47 -16.90
C THR A 533 -20.91 13.81 -17.23
N THR A 534 -20.46 15.04 -16.97
CA THR A 534 -19.11 15.51 -17.24
C THR A 534 -18.34 15.73 -15.94
N ILE A 535 -17.02 15.55 -15.98
CA ILE A 535 -16.17 15.93 -14.85
C ILE A 535 -15.85 17.43 -14.86
N ALA A 536 -15.75 18.01 -13.67
CA ALA A 536 -15.37 19.42 -13.52
C ALA A 536 -13.94 19.66 -14.06
N THR A 537 -13.73 20.84 -14.63
CA THR A 537 -12.36 21.31 -14.88
C THR A 537 -11.78 21.85 -13.57
N VAL A 538 -10.67 21.28 -13.13
CA VAL A 538 -9.94 21.71 -11.94
C VAL A 538 -8.63 22.36 -12.40
N LYS A 539 -8.38 23.59 -11.96
CA LYS A 539 -7.12 24.29 -12.15
C LYS A 539 -6.43 24.42 -10.80
N SER A 540 -5.20 23.97 -10.70
CA SER A 540 -4.37 24.11 -9.51
C SER A 540 -3.08 24.83 -9.86
N GLY A 541 -2.74 25.85 -9.07
CA GLY A 541 -1.44 26.48 -9.09
C GLY A 541 -0.77 26.26 -7.75
N MET A 542 0.45 25.74 -7.77
CA MET A 542 1.25 25.50 -6.58
C MET A 542 2.59 26.20 -6.71
N HIS A 543 2.97 26.95 -5.69
CA HIS A 543 4.29 27.55 -5.56
C HIS A 543 4.93 27.04 -4.28
N VAL A 544 6.16 26.62 -4.40
CA VAL A 544 6.91 26.04 -3.29
C VAL A 544 8.26 26.74 -3.20
N GLY A 545 8.66 27.12 -2.02
CA GLY A 545 9.97 27.68 -1.73
C GLY A 545 11.05 26.59 -1.73
N ARG A 546 11.86 26.56 -0.70
CA ARG A 546 12.82 25.47 -0.52
C ARG A 546 12.11 24.25 0.08
N THR A 547 12.32 23.10 -0.54
CA THR A 547 11.75 21.82 -0.08
C THR A 547 12.82 20.77 -0.04
N LEU A 548 12.88 20.03 1.06
CA LEU A 548 13.66 18.84 1.25
C LEU A 548 12.75 17.71 1.67
N LEU A 549 12.73 16.63 0.90
CA LEU A 549 11.98 15.41 1.18
C LEU A 549 12.96 14.24 1.22
N ILE A 550 13.01 13.55 2.36
CA ILE A 550 13.74 12.28 2.52
C ILE A 550 12.72 11.18 2.81
N VAL A 551 12.76 10.11 2.04
CA VAL A 551 11.87 8.96 2.20
C VAL A 551 12.68 7.73 2.51
N ARG A 552 12.39 7.07 3.64
CA ARG A 552 13.05 5.84 4.12
C ARG A 552 14.58 5.92 4.14
N ASP A 553 15.12 7.12 4.36
CA ASP A 553 16.55 7.43 4.37
C ASP A 553 17.32 6.93 3.14
N THR A 554 16.62 6.65 2.06
CA THR A 554 17.18 6.13 0.79
C THR A 554 16.86 7.00 -0.42
N LEU A 555 15.85 7.87 -0.31
CA LEU A 555 15.44 8.79 -1.37
C LEU A 555 15.44 10.22 -0.82
N LEU A 556 16.24 11.09 -1.41
CA LEU A 556 16.22 12.53 -1.17
C LEU A 556 15.73 13.26 -2.41
N LEU A 557 14.76 14.14 -2.22
CA LEU A 557 14.30 15.10 -3.22
C LEU A 557 14.42 16.52 -2.65
N GLY A 558 15.31 17.31 -3.21
CA GLY A 558 15.49 18.72 -2.90
C GLY A 558 15.01 19.60 -4.05
N MET A 559 14.23 20.62 -3.76
CA MET A 559 13.75 21.59 -4.74
C MET A 559 13.90 23.01 -4.22
N LYS A 560 14.16 23.98 -5.12
CA LYS A 560 14.15 25.40 -4.83
C LYS A 560 13.23 26.12 -5.80
N ARG A 561 12.31 26.94 -5.28
CA ARG A 561 11.37 27.77 -6.04
C ARG A 561 10.68 26.98 -7.17
N ALA A 562 9.87 25.99 -6.76
CA ALA A 562 9.07 25.20 -7.70
C ALA A 562 7.70 25.87 -7.93
N ARG A 563 7.27 25.93 -9.16
CA ARG A 563 5.92 26.31 -9.58
C ARG A 563 5.31 25.17 -10.37
N VAL A 564 4.16 24.73 -9.94
CA VAL A 564 3.36 23.69 -10.61
C VAL A 564 2.03 24.31 -11.02
N ASP A 565 1.75 24.37 -12.29
CA ASP A 565 0.42 24.69 -12.81
C ASP A 565 -0.18 23.39 -13.36
N ALA A 566 -1.30 22.96 -12.81
CA ALA A 566 -1.99 21.73 -13.22
C ALA A 566 -3.44 22.01 -13.58
N LYS A 567 -3.95 21.34 -14.60
CA LYS A 567 -5.31 21.46 -15.07
C LYS A 567 -5.85 20.06 -15.38
N LEU A 568 -6.87 19.67 -14.62
CA LEU A 568 -7.68 18.50 -14.90
C LEU A 568 -8.90 18.93 -15.68
N MET A 569 -9.18 18.29 -16.80
CA MET A 569 -10.33 18.63 -17.63
C MET A 569 -10.92 17.38 -18.29
N PRO A 570 -12.19 17.42 -18.70
CA PRO A 570 -12.79 16.34 -19.47
C PRO A 570 -12.11 16.19 -20.84
N THR A 571 -11.99 14.97 -21.37
CA THR A 571 -11.54 14.76 -22.72
C THR A 571 -12.65 15.10 -23.72
N LYS A 572 -12.30 15.64 -24.90
CA LYS A 572 -13.27 16.02 -25.95
C LYS A 572 -14.14 14.85 -26.43
N ARG A 573 -13.63 13.62 -26.37
CA ARG A 573 -14.32 12.42 -26.88
C ARG A 573 -15.18 11.72 -25.83
N ASN A 574 -14.79 11.76 -24.57
CA ASN A 574 -15.54 11.18 -23.46
C ASN A 574 -15.43 12.11 -22.24
N PRO A 575 -16.48 12.89 -21.96
CA PRO A 575 -16.46 13.85 -20.85
C PRO A 575 -16.29 13.24 -19.46
N LYS A 576 -16.50 11.92 -19.31
CA LYS A 576 -16.27 11.20 -18.04
C LYS A 576 -14.80 10.81 -17.82
N VAL A 577 -13.95 10.91 -18.86
CA VAL A 577 -12.55 10.54 -18.78
C VAL A 577 -11.70 11.80 -18.59
N PRO A 578 -10.90 11.90 -17.51
CA PRO A 578 -10.05 13.05 -17.27
C PRO A 578 -8.83 13.09 -18.18
N ARG A 579 -8.41 14.32 -18.50
CA ARG A 579 -7.12 14.68 -19.11
C ARG A 579 -6.40 15.62 -18.14
N ILE A 580 -5.14 15.39 -17.94
CA ILE A 580 -4.28 16.24 -17.10
C ILE A 580 -3.32 17.01 -17.99
N GLU A 581 -3.30 18.32 -17.87
CA GLU A 581 -2.24 19.18 -18.36
C GLU A 581 -1.51 19.73 -17.15
N SER A 582 -0.19 19.58 -17.11
CA SER A 582 0.61 20.16 -16.05
C SER A 582 1.90 20.77 -16.55
N ARG A 583 2.38 21.77 -15.85
CA ARG A 583 3.67 22.39 -16.07
C ARG A 583 4.37 22.54 -14.72
N LEU A 584 5.55 21.98 -14.62
CA LEU A 584 6.44 22.14 -13.48
C LEU A 584 7.62 22.99 -13.90
N GLN A 585 7.80 24.12 -13.24
CA GLN A 585 9.00 24.96 -13.37
C GLN A 585 9.73 24.95 -12.04
N VAL A 586 11.00 24.69 -12.04
CA VAL A 586 11.82 24.64 -10.84
C VAL A 586 13.19 25.25 -11.11
N ASP A 587 13.69 26.09 -10.18
CA ASP A 587 14.99 26.71 -10.32
C ASP A 587 16.15 25.77 -9.95
N SER A 588 15.90 24.80 -9.08
CA SER A 588 16.87 23.76 -8.75
C SER A 588 16.13 22.51 -8.29
N LEU A 589 16.52 21.38 -8.87
CA LEU A 589 16.02 20.06 -8.50
C LEU A 589 17.23 19.18 -8.17
N ARG A 590 17.17 18.48 -7.03
CA ARG A 590 18.15 17.48 -6.61
C ARG A 590 17.42 16.19 -6.27
N LEU A 591 17.91 15.09 -6.78
CA LEU A 591 17.40 13.74 -6.49
C LEU A 591 18.57 12.86 -6.12
N ARG A 592 18.44 12.12 -5.02
CA ARG A 592 19.41 11.14 -4.57
C ARG A 592 18.68 9.88 -4.14
N SER A 593 19.07 8.74 -4.65
CA SER A 593 18.45 7.46 -4.31
C SER A 593 19.40 6.31 -4.61
N MET A 594 19.66 5.47 -3.62
CA MET A 594 20.47 4.24 -3.77
C MET A 594 21.82 4.51 -4.50
N GLY A 595 22.55 5.54 -4.08
CA GLY A 595 23.78 5.97 -4.72
C GLY A 595 23.62 6.76 -6.03
N ASN A 596 22.42 6.74 -6.65
CA ASN A 596 22.14 7.58 -7.82
C ASN A 596 21.92 9.03 -7.40
N ARG A 597 22.54 9.95 -8.10
CA ARG A 597 22.46 11.40 -7.82
C ARG A 597 22.17 12.16 -9.11
N LEU A 598 21.18 13.03 -9.02
CA LEU A 598 20.74 13.88 -10.11
C LEU A 598 20.57 15.31 -9.61
N SER A 599 21.11 16.27 -10.30
CA SER A 599 20.85 17.68 -10.05
C SER A 599 20.61 18.44 -11.35
N MET A 600 19.65 19.37 -11.32
CA MET A 600 19.32 20.28 -12.42
C MET A 600 19.30 21.71 -11.91
N ALA A 601 19.91 22.62 -12.62
CA ALA A 601 19.92 24.04 -12.25
C ALA A 601 18.57 24.70 -12.54
N LYS A 602 17.95 24.38 -13.66
CA LYS A 602 16.60 24.83 -14.03
C LYS A 602 15.89 23.74 -14.79
N ALA A 603 14.61 23.52 -14.50
CA ALA A 603 13.79 22.62 -15.30
C ALA A 603 12.41 23.24 -15.58
N ASP A 604 11.91 23.06 -16.81
CA ASP A 604 10.56 23.33 -17.24
C ASP A 604 10.00 22.07 -17.88
N ILE A 605 9.11 21.43 -17.16
CA ILE A 605 8.51 20.15 -17.54
C ILE A 605 7.04 20.38 -17.87
N ARG A 606 6.66 20.14 -19.08
CA ARG A 606 5.26 20.14 -19.48
C ARG A 606 4.78 18.72 -19.74
N LEU A 607 3.67 18.39 -19.14
CA LEU A 607 3.04 17.08 -19.21
C LEU A 607 1.56 17.21 -19.60
N ASP A 608 1.17 16.51 -20.63
CA ASP A 608 -0.21 16.30 -21.06
C ASP A 608 -0.48 14.78 -21.00
N ALA A 609 -1.38 14.36 -20.13
CA ALA A 609 -1.66 12.95 -19.88
C ALA A 609 -3.13 12.63 -20.11
N ASN A 610 -3.39 11.59 -20.88
CA ASN A 610 -4.71 11.07 -21.16
C ASN A 610 -4.80 9.59 -20.76
N ARG A 611 -5.96 9.17 -20.26
CA ARG A 611 -6.21 7.75 -20.01
C ARG A 611 -6.33 6.96 -21.30
N THR A 612 -5.93 5.69 -21.29
CA THR A 612 -6.09 4.79 -22.44
C THR A 612 -7.51 4.27 -22.51
N ARG A 613 -7.96 3.94 -23.76
CA ARG A 613 -9.28 3.35 -23.97
C ARG A 613 -9.41 1.89 -23.49
N ARG A 614 -8.29 1.17 -23.38
CA ARG A 614 -8.28 -0.26 -23.05
C ARG A 614 -8.08 -0.54 -21.57
N ASP A 615 -7.47 0.39 -20.86
CA ASP A 615 -7.21 0.27 -19.43
C ASP A 615 -7.29 1.65 -18.80
N ASP A 616 -8.34 1.90 -18.05
CA ASP A 616 -8.59 3.18 -17.39
C ASP A 616 -7.58 3.50 -16.28
N ARG A 617 -6.71 2.56 -15.92
CA ARG A 617 -5.65 2.74 -14.93
C ARG A 617 -4.37 3.31 -15.53
N ILE A 618 -4.17 3.19 -16.85
CA ILE A 618 -2.94 3.60 -17.51
C ILE A 618 -3.07 5.02 -18.08
N TRP A 619 -2.26 5.93 -17.57
CA TRP A 619 -2.09 7.28 -18.09
C TRP A 619 -0.91 7.31 -19.05
N ILE A 620 -1.11 7.86 -20.24
CA ILE A 620 -0.06 8.03 -21.23
C ILE A 620 0.30 9.51 -21.30
N PRO A 621 1.48 9.90 -20.82
CA PRO A 621 1.95 11.26 -20.89
C PRO A 621 2.52 11.60 -22.27
N SER A 622 2.41 12.88 -22.62
CA SER A 622 3.11 13.55 -23.71
C SER A 622 3.53 14.95 -23.26
N GLY A 623 4.58 15.47 -23.84
CA GLY A 623 5.05 16.78 -23.44
C GLY A 623 6.52 17.02 -23.77
N TYR A 624 7.15 17.84 -22.95
CA TYR A 624 8.59 18.07 -23.03
C TYR A 624 9.19 18.25 -21.63
N ILE A 625 10.47 17.94 -21.56
CA ILE A 625 11.35 18.27 -20.43
C ILE A 625 12.44 19.18 -20.98
N ASP A 626 12.46 20.44 -20.55
CA ASP A 626 13.48 21.43 -20.84
C ASP A 626 14.27 21.70 -19.57
N PHE A 627 15.56 21.48 -19.61
CA PHE A 627 16.40 21.69 -18.43
C PHE A 627 17.75 22.28 -18.79
N ASN A 628 18.34 22.99 -17.83
CA ASN A 628 19.69 23.47 -17.88
C ASN A 628 20.54 22.88 -16.77
N GLY A 629 21.83 22.67 -17.02
CA GLY A 629 22.79 22.28 -16.01
C GLY A 629 22.45 20.95 -15.32
N LEU A 630 22.01 19.94 -16.08
CA LEU A 630 21.83 18.60 -15.55
C LEU A 630 23.19 18.00 -15.21
N ARG A 631 23.35 17.51 -13.99
CA ARG A 631 24.46 16.66 -13.56
C ARG A 631 23.88 15.38 -13.00
N ALA A 632 24.45 14.27 -13.38
CA ALA A 632 24.02 12.95 -12.93
C ALA A 632 25.21 12.06 -12.60
N TYR A 633 25.01 11.17 -11.65
CA TYR A 633 25.94 10.13 -11.27
C TYR A 633 25.14 8.89 -10.88
N THR A 634 25.64 7.72 -11.26
CA THR A 634 25.07 6.44 -10.85
C THR A 634 26.19 5.46 -10.53
N PRO A 635 26.11 4.69 -9.43
CA PRO A 635 27.08 3.64 -9.13
C PRO A 635 27.08 2.51 -10.17
N TYR A 636 26.01 2.36 -10.93
CA TYR A 636 25.93 1.39 -12.03
C TYR A 636 26.77 1.80 -13.24
N PHE A 637 27.17 3.06 -13.31
CA PHE A 637 28.06 3.61 -14.30
C PHE A 637 28.76 4.84 -13.68
N PRO A 638 29.80 4.64 -12.86
CA PRO A 638 30.35 5.66 -11.98
C PRO A 638 31.21 6.70 -12.70
N LEU A 639 30.59 7.36 -13.68
CA LEU A 639 31.14 8.55 -14.35
C LEU A 639 30.23 9.74 -14.09
N ARG A 640 30.83 10.91 -13.95
CA ARG A 640 30.06 12.16 -13.93
C ARG A 640 29.46 12.39 -15.29
N MET A 641 28.14 12.46 -15.32
CA MET A 641 27.34 12.81 -16.50
C MET A 641 26.86 14.24 -16.36
N SER A 642 27.06 15.03 -17.39
CA SER A 642 26.53 16.40 -17.41
C SER A 642 25.92 16.75 -18.76
N MET A 643 24.78 17.47 -18.70
CA MET A 643 24.10 18.01 -19.88
C MET A 643 23.91 19.52 -19.65
N PRO A 644 24.55 20.39 -20.42
CA PRO A 644 24.48 21.83 -20.19
C PRO A 644 23.07 22.41 -20.37
N GLY A 645 22.31 21.89 -21.31
CA GLY A 645 20.91 22.21 -21.51
C GLY A 645 20.40 21.42 -22.72
N THR A 646 19.16 20.94 -22.59
CA THR A 646 18.49 20.24 -23.68
C THR A 646 16.99 20.22 -23.48
N ARG A 647 16.28 20.04 -24.59
CA ARG A 647 14.84 19.78 -24.57
C ARG A 647 14.59 18.38 -25.10
N ILE A 648 13.86 17.60 -24.31
CA ILE A 648 13.45 16.25 -24.64
C ILE A 648 11.94 16.28 -24.86
N HIS A 649 11.50 15.93 -26.06
CA HIS A 649 10.10 15.75 -26.38
C HIS A 649 9.70 14.29 -26.19
N PHE A 650 8.55 14.07 -25.59
CA PHE A 650 7.99 12.73 -25.46
C PHE A 650 6.49 12.72 -25.75
N ASN A 651 6.07 11.67 -26.41
CA ASN A 651 4.68 11.43 -26.74
C ASN A 651 4.33 9.95 -26.54
N ARG A 652 3.11 9.57 -26.93
CA ARG A 652 2.64 8.19 -26.78
C ARG A 652 3.54 7.16 -27.50
N LYS A 653 4.19 7.54 -28.56
CA LYS A 653 4.93 6.62 -29.45
C LYS A 653 6.43 6.63 -29.15
N GLU A 654 6.96 7.80 -28.86
CA GLU A 654 8.39 8.02 -28.85
C GLU A 654 8.83 9.13 -27.89
N ILE A 655 10.07 9.04 -27.47
CA ILE A 655 10.86 10.13 -26.91
C ILE A 655 11.80 10.61 -27.99
N GLN A 656 11.77 11.90 -28.32
CA GLN A 656 12.59 12.53 -29.30
C GLN A 656 13.67 13.39 -28.65
N LEU A 657 14.90 13.18 -29.10
CA LEU A 657 16.07 13.95 -28.74
C LEU A 657 16.49 14.79 -29.93
N ASP A 658 16.22 16.08 -29.91
CA ASP A 658 16.55 16.96 -31.02
C ASP A 658 18.06 17.25 -31.12
N SER A 659 18.70 17.46 -30.00
CA SER A 659 20.16 17.62 -29.86
C SER A 659 20.54 17.61 -28.37
N ALA A 660 20.73 16.44 -27.79
CA ALA A 660 21.18 16.30 -26.42
C ALA A 660 22.71 16.27 -26.34
N ARG A 661 23.33 17.30 -25.73
CA ARG A 661 24.77 17.31 -25.47
C ARG A 661 25.05 16.66 -24.16
N LEU A 662 25.73 15.53 -24.13
CA LEU A 662 26.08 14.77 -22.96
C LEU A 662 27.60 14.75 -22.78
N ARG A 663 28.07 15.05 -21.58
CA ARG A 663 29.46 14.86 -21.20
C ARG A 663 29.54 13.69 -20.23
N LEU A 664 30.30 12.67 -20.58
CA LEU A 664 30.56 11.44 -19.83
C LEU A 664 32.03 11.40 -19.46
N GLY A 665 32.37 11.83 -18.24
CA GLY A 665 33.77 11.99 -17.87
C GLY A 665 34.54 12.89 -18.85
N ARG A 666 35.51 12.30 -19.58
CA ARG A 666 36.30 12.98 -20.62
C ARG A 666 35.67 12.94 -22.01
N SER A 667 34.62 12.17 -22.19
CA SER A 667 33.93 12.03 -23.48
C SER A 667 32.83 13.08 -23.62
N ASP A 668 32.76 13.71 -24.81
CA ASP A 668 31.66 14.58 -25.21
C ASP A 668 30.79 13.87 -26.23
N VAL A 669 29.49 13.79 -25.98
CA VAL A 669 28.58 13.10 -26.88
C VAL A 669 27.38 13.99 -27.19
N ARG A 670 27.04 14.10 -28.48
CA ARG A 670 25.80 14.72 -28.94
C ARG A 670 24.90 13.62 -29.47
N LEU A 671 23.72 13.50 -28.88
CA LEU A 671 22.72 12.51 -29.24
C LEU A 671 21.56 13.20 -29.97
N THR A 672 21.19 12.65 -31.13
CA THR A 672 19.97 13.00 -31.86
C THR A 672 19.23 11.73 -32.23
N GLY A 673 17.90 11.74 -32.25
CA GLY A 673 17.12 10.58 -32.64
C GLY A 673 15.93 10.33 -31.72
N SER A 674 15.46 9.09 -31.68
CA SER A 674 14.26 8.75 -30.93
C SER A 674 14.36 7.41 -30.21
N VAL A 675 13.59 7.31 -29.11
CA VAL A 675 13.35 6.07 -28.38
C VAL A 675 11.86 5.78 -28.44
N THR A 676 11.50 4.58 -28.90
CA THR A 676 10.11 4.21 -29.14
C THR A 676 9.70 3.00 -28.28
N ASN A 677 8.38 2.78 -28.16
CA ASN A 677 7.78 1.67 -27.41
C ASN A 677 8.00 1.72 -25.88
N LEU A 678 8.44 2.87 -25.31
CA LEU A 678 8.78 3.02 -23.90
C LEU A 678 7.70 2.49 -22.95
N TRP A 679 6.44 2.85 -23.20
CA TRP A 679 5.32 2.51 -22.31
C TRP A 679 5.00 1.02 -22.31
N LYS A 680 5.11 0.35 -23.44
CA LYS A 680 4.93 -1.10 -23.51
C LYS A 680 6.13 -1.83 -22.90
N ALA A 681 7.33 -1.35 -23.15
CA ALA A 681 8.54 -1.90 -22.56
C ALA A 681 8.47 -1.84 -21.04
N PHE A 682 8.08 -0.69 -20.45
CA PHE A 682 8.00 -0.50 -19.01
C PHE A 682 6.86 -1.29 -18.35
N PHE A 683 5.65 -1.27 -18.96
CA PHE A 683 4.48 -1.88 -18.31
C PHE A 683 4.19 -3.33 -18.72
N ARG A 684 4.78 -3.80 -19.85
CA ARG A 684 4.49 -5.14 -20.41
C ARG A 684 5.75 -5.95 -20.70
N HIS A 685 6.92 -5.44 -20.32
CA HIS A 685 8.22 -6.07 -20.61
C HIS A 685 8.43 -6.35 -22.12
N ASP A 686 7.86 -5.49 -22.97
CA ASP A 686 8.05 -5.54 -24.42
C ASP A 686 9.39 -4.89 -24.80
N THR A 687 9.84 -5.08 -26.03
CA THR A 687 11.13 -4.55 -26.51
C THR A 687 11.11 -3.01 -26.60
N LEU A 688 12.14 -2.39 -26.03
CA LEU A 688 12.44 -0.96 -26.16
C LEU A 688 13.29 -0.73 -27.41
N TYR A 689 12.85 0.16 -28.28
CA TYR A 689 13.59 0.51 -29.51
C TYR A 689 14.22 1.88 -29.39
N ALA A 690 15.46 2.02 -29.82
CA ALA A 690 16.13 3.31 -29.97
C ALA A 690 16.85 3.43 -31.33
N SER A 691 16.75 4.59 -31.95
CA SER A 691 17.54 4.95 -33.12
C SER A 691 18.18 6.30 -32.85
N LEU A 692 19.48 6.29 -32.62
CA LEU A 692 20.24 7.44 -32.16
C LEU A 692 21.47 7.69 -33.04
N THR A 693 21.67 8.93 -33.43
CA THR A 693 22.95 9.39 -34.03
C THR A 693 23.83 9.94 -32.92
N VAL A 694 25.01 9.40 -32.83
CA VAL A 694 26.03 9.74 -31.84
C VAL A 694 27.13 10.54 -32.54
N LYS A 695 27.21 11.84 -32.26
CA LYS A 695 28.31 12.69 -32.72
C LYS A 695 29.21 13.08 -31.56
N SER A 696 30.52 12.96 -31.72
CA SER A 696 31.45 13.26 -30.64
C SER A 696 32.77 13.78 -31.22
N ARG A 697 33.38 14.77 -30.55
CA ARG A 697 34.73 15.20 -30.83
C ARG A 697 35.77 14.29 -30.19
N MET A 698 35.41 13.69 -29.04
CA MET A 698 36.33 12.82 -28.34
C MET A 698 35.55 11.80 -27.47
N ILE A 699 35.82 10.51 -27.71
CA ILE A 699 35.38 9.43 -26.85
C ILE A 699 36.58 8.73 -26.20
N ASN A 700 36.57 8.60 -24.88
CA ASN A 700 37.55 7.81 -24.14
C ASN A 700 36.93 6.46 -23.78
N CYS A 701 37.13 5.45 -24.65
CA CYS A 701 36.56 4.10 -24.43
C CYS A 701 37.12 3.45 -23.19
N ASN A 702 38.38 3.67 -22.83
CA ASN A 702 39.01 3.09 -21.65
C ASN A 702 38.27 3.53 -20.39
N GLN A 703 37.89 4.80 -20.29
CA GLN A 703 37.12 5.30 -19.16
C GLN A 703 35.69 4.76 -19.13
N LEU A 704 35.05 4.65 -20.31
CA LEU A 704 33.69 4.09 -20.41
C LEU A 704 33.68 2.60 -20.03
N MET A 705 34.64 1.81 -20.54
CA MET A 705 34.74 0.37 -20.21
C MET A 705 35.00 0.14 -18.72
N ARG A 706 35.90 0.88 -18.11
CA ARG A 706 36.16 0.79 -16.65
C ARG A 706 34.94 1.19 -15.83
N ALA A 707 34.18 2.18 -16.31
CA ALA A 707 32.95 2.55 -15.64
C ALA A 707 31.87 1.46 -15.77
N MET A 708 31.79 0.78 -16.88
CA MET A 708 30.91 -0.37 -17.06
C MET A 708 31.31 -1.53 -16.16
N ASP A 709 32.59 -1.85 -16.09
CA ASP A 709 33.11 -2.91 -15.23
C ASP A 709 32.88 -2.61 -13.74
N ALA A 710 33.20 -1.40 -13.30
CA ALA A 710 32.90 -0.95 -11.95
C ALA A 710 31.39 -0.98 -11.64
N GLY A 711 30.53 -0.66 -12.61
CA GLY A 711 29.09 -0.78 -12.52
C GLY A 711 28.62 -2.22 -12.38
N THR A 712 29.19 -3.14 -13.13
CA THR A 712 28.90 -4.57 -13.04
C THR A 712 29.33 -5.12 -11.67
N SER A 713 30.50 -4.75 -11.19
CA SER A 713 30.99 -5.10 -9.86
C SER A 713 30.05 -4.57 -8.75
N TYR A 714 29.51 -3.36 -8.91
CA TYR A 714 28.52 -2.80 -8.01
C TYR A 714 27.20 -3.59 -8.04
N MET A 715 26.75 -4.04 -9.22
CA MET A 715 25.55 -4.87 -9.32
C MET A 715 25.66 -6.22 -8.61
N ASN A 716 26.86 -6.79 -8.56
CA ASN A 716 27.13 -8.09 -7.94
C ASN A 716 27.22 -8.02 -6.40
N LYS A 717 27.31 -6.82 -5.81
CA LYS A 717 27.26 -6.66 -4.35
C LYS A 717 25.87 -6.97 -3.81
N ALA A 718 25.79 -7.48 -2.56
CA ALA A 718 24.53 -7.70 -1.87
C ALA A 718 23.70 -6.40 -1.79
N ALA A 719 22.37 -6.52 -1.81
CA ALA A 719 21.48 -5.35 -1.80
C ALA A 719 21.64 -4.51 -0.51
N GLU A 720 22.00 -5.14 0.61
CA GLU A 720 22.27 -4.47 1.89
C GLU A 720 23.58 -3.67 1.84
N GLU A 721 24.62 -4.19 1.22
CA GLU A 721 25.88 -3.48 1.03
C GLU A 721 25.77 -2.27 0.09
N ARG A 722 24.75 -2.26 -0.79
CA ARG A 722 24.46 -1.14 -1.70
C ARG A 722 23.64 -0.03 -1.06
N ARG A 723 23.12 -0.26 0.15
CA ARG A 723 22.23 0.70 0.82
C ARG A 723 23.02 1.87 1.37
N GLU A 724 22.78 3.04 0.83
CA GLU A 724 23.33 4.31 1.31
C GLU A 724 22.26 5.01 2.17
N VAL A 725 22.63 5.35 3.42
CA VAL A 725 21.75 6.12 4.32
C VAL A 725 21.95 7.60 4.06
N ILE A 726 20.89 8.30 3.72
CA ILE A 726 20.91 9.74 3.44
C ILE A 726 20.57 10.52 4.70
N THR A 727 21.53 11.21 5.28
CA THR A 727 21.37 12.01 6.51
C THR A 727 21.30 13.52 6.27
N SER A 728 21.91 14.02 5.19
CA SER A 728 21.94 15.46 4.89
C SER A 728 22.01 15.78 3.40
N GLU A 729 21.82 17.07 3.08
CA GLU A 729 21.90 17.63 1.72
C GLU A 729 23.36 17.96 1.26
N GLU A 730 24.31 17.92 2.17
CA GLU A 730 25.57 18.70 2.06
C GLU A 730 26.68 18.08 1.23
N GLU A 731 26.54 16.85 0.70
CA GLU A 731 27.56 16.28 -0.17
C GLU A 731 27.53 16.90 -1.57
N ASP A 732 28.64 17.52 -1.94
CA ASP A 732 28.84 18.11 -3.26
C ASP A 732 29.06 17.01 -4.32
N MET A 733 28.59 17.25 -5.54
CA MET A 733 28.81 16.33 -6.67
C MET A 733 30.28 16.19 -7.03
N ASP A 734 31.11 17.13 -6.54
CA ASP A 734 32.57 17.13 -6.81
C ASP A 734 33.36 16.16 -5.94
N ASP A 735 32.81 15.73 -4.79
CA ASP A 735 33.44 14.75 -3.87
C ASP A 735 33.16 13.29 -4.21
N LEU A 736 32.46 13.01 -5.31
CA LEU A 736 32.14 11.65 -5.70
C LEU A 736 33.36 10.89 -6.23
N ALA A 737 33.51 9.66 -5.78
CA ALA A 737 34.45 8.72 -6.38
C ALA A 737 34.10 8.51 -7.86
N VAL A 738 35.02 8.87 -8.75
CA VAL A 738 34.89 8.71 -10.20
C VAL A 738 35.95 7.76 -10.68
N VAL A 739 35.62 6.92 -11.65
CA VAL A 739 36.59 6.03 -12.29
C VAL A 739 37.75 6.85 -12.84
N SER A 740 38.94 6.64 -12.29
CA SER A 740 40.17 7.32 -12.70
C SER A 740 40.73 6.72 -13.98
N ASP A 741 41.54 7.50 -14.72
CA ASP A 741 42.28 7.00 -15.87
C ASP A 741 43.53 6.21 -15.49
N THR A 742 43.95 6.25 -14.24
CA THR A 742 45.07 5.45 -13.74
C THR A 742 44.68 4.01 -13.60
N LEU A 743 45.43 3.12 -14.18
CA LEU A 743 45.29 1.68 -14.10
C LEU A 743 45.54 1.21 -12.66
N ASN A 744 44.45 0.95 -11.92
CA ASN A 744 44.56 0.07 -10.75
C ASN A 744 44.23 -1.36 -11.21
N ASP A 745 45.24 -2.20 -11.26
CA ASP A 745 45.21 -3.60 -11.72
C ASP A 745 44.42 -4.56 -10.78
N GLY A 746 43.45 -4.12 -10.06
CA GLY A 746 42.77 -4.91 -8.99
C GLY A 746 41.24 -5.06 -9.14
N GLY A 747 40.65 -4.81 -10.29
CA GLY A 747 39.23 -5.01 -10.50
C GLY A 747 38.89 -6.44 -10.94
N SER A 748 37.94 -7.10 -10.32
CA SER A 748 37.34 -8.33 -10.85
C SER A 748 36.71 -8.00 -12.21
N SER A 749 37.33 -8.47 -13.25
CA SER A 749 36.82 -8.30 -14.61
C SER A 749 35.64 -9.24 -14.84
N SER A 750 34.56 -8.71 -15.39
CA SER A 750 33.41 -9.48 -15.86
C SER A 750 33.03 -9.02 -17.25
N VAL A 751 32.53 -9.94 -18.07
CA VAL A 751 32.06 -9.57 -19.42
C VAL A 751 30.78 -8.75 -19.33
N PHE A 752 30.62 -7.80 -20.24
CA PHE A 752 29.40 -6.96 -20.31
C PHE A 752 28.24 -7.74 -20.92
N VAL A 753 27.17 -7.87 -20.17
CA VAL A 753 25.93 -8.49 -20.65
C VAL A 753 24.95 -7.43 -21.11
N VAL A 754 24.60 -7.45 -22.40
CA VAL A 754 23.59 -6.55 -22.95
C VAL A 754 22.21 -6.90 -22.37
N PRO A 755 21.45 -5.94 -21.82
CA PRO A 755 20.13 -6.19 -21.27
C PRO A 755 19.17 -6.82 -22.30
N PRO A 756 18.35 -7.79 -21.90
CA PRO A 756 17.28 -8.31 -22.76
C PRO A 756 16.20 -7.25 -22.98
N GLY A 757 15.43 -7.40 -24.05
CA GLY A 757 14.28 -6.50 -24.33
C GLY A 757 14.66 -5.12 -24.86
N ILE A 758 15.84 -4.97 -25.45
CA ILE A 758 16.26 -3.75 -26.14
C ILE A 758 16.58 -4.04 -27.62
N ASP A 759 16.34 -3.07 -28.50
CA ASP A 759 16.78 -3.03 -29.89
C ASP A 759 17.22 -1.58 -30.21
N PHE A 760 18.51 -1.30 -29.97
CA PHE A 760 19.10 0.02 -30.07
C PHE A 760 20.03 0.08 -31.30
N LEU A 761 19.81 1.07 -32.14
CA LEU A 761 20.65 1.38 -33.27
C LEU A 761 21.36 2.74 -33.06
N PHE A 762 22.66 2.71 -33.02
CA PHE A 762 23.52 3.89 -32.94
C PHE A 762 24.26 4.11 -34.26
N GLN A 763 24.03 5.26 -34.89
CA GLN A 763 24.84 5.74 -35.99
C GLN A 763 25.96 6.61 -35.42
N MET A 764 27.20 6.21 -35.61
CA MET A 764 28.38 6.87 -35.03
C MET A 764 29.05 7.80 -36.02
N ASP A 765 29.42 8.96 -35.53
CA ASP A 765 30.20 10.00 -36.25
C ASP A 765 31.12 10.67 -35.19
N ILE A 766 32.34 10.15 -35.08
CA ILE A 766 33.24 10.46 -33.97
C ILE A 766 34.56 10.94 -34.52
N ASP A 767 34.93 12.21 -34.21
CA ASP A 767 36.19 12.80 -34.71
C ASP A 767 37.43 12.08 -34.14
N ARG A 768 37.40 11.74 -32.80
CA ARG A 768 38.51 11.05 -32.13
C ARG A 768 38.05 10.09 -31.06
N MET A 769 38.73 8.97 -30.95
CA MET A 769 38.45 7.95 -29.95
C MET A 769 39.77 7.37 -29.41
N ILE A 770 39.80 7.14 -28.09
CA ILE A 770 40.91 6.46 -27.41
C ILE A 770 40.42 5.07 -26.98
N PHE A 771 41.11 4.04 -27.45
CA PHE A 771 40.87 2.65 -27.10
C PHE A 771 42.20 1.94 -26.80
N GLY A 772 42.39 1.44 -25.57
CA GLY A 772 43.70 0.99 -25.10
C GLY A 772 44.74 2.15 -25.16
N LYS A 773 45.79 1.94 -25.87
CA LYS A 773 46.85 2.96 -26.17
C LYS A 773 46.65 3.59 -27.57
N LEU A 774 45.62 3.19 -28.30
CA LEU A 774 45.37 3.65 -29.65
C LEU A 774 44.52 4.90 -29.66
N LEU A 775 44.99 5.90 -30.44
CA LEU A 775 44.16 7.04 -30.80
C LEU A 775 43.66 6.82 -32.26
N MET A 776 42.35 6.80 -32.40
CA MET A 776 41.66 6.65 -33.66
C MET A 776 40.93 7.94 -34.00
N SER A 777 40.76 8.21 -35.27
CA SER A 777 40.05 9.38 -35.79
C SER A 777 39.08 8.98 -36.91
N ASP A 778 38.17 9.90 -37.22
CA ASP A 778 37.17 9.76 -38.31
C ASP A 778 36.41 8.44 -38.30
N ILE A 779 35.83 8.15 -37.11
CA ILE A 779 35.10 6.91 -36.90
C ILE A 779 33.65 7.08 -37.35
N HIS A 780 33.26 6.31 -38.36
CA HIS A 780 31.92 6.24 -38.91
C HIS A 780 31.42 4.81 -38.94
N GLY A 781 30.14 4.58 -38.65
CA GLY A 781 29.55 3.24 -38.72
C GLY A 781 28.30 3.10 -37.85
N GLU A 782 27.83 1.88 -37.75
CA GLU A 782 26.65 1.55 -37.02
C GLU A 782 26.96 0.54 -35.91
N VAL A 783 26.39 0.80 -34.71
CA VAL A 783 26.38 -0.15 -33.60
C VAL A 783 24.93 -0.49 -33.27
N ARG A 784 24.59 -1.76 -33.30
CA ARG A 784 23.28 -2.25 -32.93
C ARG A 784 23.36 -3.13 -31.70
N MET A 785 22.52 -2.86 -30.69
CA MET A 785 22.36 -3.69 -29.53
C MET A 785 20.99 -4.35 -29.56
N LYS A 786 20.95 -5.67 -29.67
CA LYS A 786 19.71 -6.43 -29.79
C LYS A 786 19.92 -7.87 -29.33
N ASN A 787 18.92 -8.46 -28.65
CA ASN A 787 18.93 -9.86 -28.24
C ASN A 787 20.23 -10.27 -27.51
N GLN A 788 20.65 -9.45 -26.55
CA GLN A 788 21.88 -9.63 -25.78
C GLN A 788 23.17 -9.61 -26.60
N CYS A 789 23.10 -9.06 -27.82
CA CYS A 789 24.21 -8.93 -28.74
C CYS A 789 24.53 -7.45 -29.00
N ILE A 790 25.81 -7.18 -29.31
CA ILE A 790 26.27 -5.94 -29.92
C ILE A 790 26.78 -6.29 -31.29
N GLU A 791 26.25 -5.63 -32.30
CA GLU A 791 26.71 -5.70 -33.69
C GLU A 791 27.41 -4.40 -34.03
N LEU A 792 28.59 -4.51 -34.65
CA LEU A 792 29.31 -3.43 -35.27
C LEU A 792 29.22 -3.63 -36.78
N SER A 793 28.56 -2.72 -37.49
CA SER A 793 28.38 -2.82 -38.94
C SER A 793 29.10 -1.68 -39.62
N ASP A 794 29.92 -2.03 -40.62
CA ASP A 794 30.59 -1.10 -41.55
C ASP A 794 31.31 0.07 -40.83
N LEU A 795 32.01 -0.29 -39.73
CA LEU A 795 32.76 0.68 -38.96
C LEU A 795 34.05 1.02 -39.72
N SER A 796 34.17 2.24 -40.22
CA SER A 796 35.38 2.79 -40.78
C SER A 796 36.07 3.73 -39.79
N LEU A 797 37.36 3.67 -39.70
CA LEU A 797 38.15 4.53 -38.84
C LEU A 797 39.58 4.68 -39.33
N GLN A 798 40.21 5.76 -38.91
CA GLN A 798 41.62 6.03 -39.21
C GLN A 798 42.45 5.97 -37.92
N SER A 799 43.63 5.49 -37.97
CA SER A 799 44.64 5.58 -36.93
C SER A 799 45.94 6.14 -37.46
N ALA A 800 46.86 6.51 -36.60
CA ALA A 800 48.23 6.88 -37.03
C ALA A 800 48.97 5.73 -37.71
N ALA A 801 48.42 4.49 -37.61
CA ALA A 801 49.04 3.29 -38.12
C ALA A 801 48.37 2.79 -39.42
N ALA A 802 47.07 2.96 -39.62
CA ALA A 802 46.33 2.42 -40.79
C ALA A 802 44.94 3.04 -40.91
N ASN A 803 44.35 2.89 -42.10
CA ASN A 803 42.90 3.01 -42.32
C ASN A 803 42.29 1.65 -42.10
N MET A 804 41.18 1.59 -41.34
CA MET A 804 40.59 0.33 -40.92
C MET A 804 39.09 0.28 -41.16
N ASP A 805 38.63 -0.84 -41.69
CA ASP A 805 37.20 -1.21 -41.72
C ASP A 805 36.94 -2.40 -40.83
N ALA A 806 35.98 -2.31 -39.98
CA ALA A 806 35.62 -3.37 -39.05
C ALA A 806 34.13 -3.72 -39.07
N THR A 807 33.85 -4.98 -38.98
CA THR A 807 32.50 -5.52 -38.73
C THR A 807 32.62 -6.58 -37.67
N GLY A 808 31.68 -6.62 -36.73
CA GLY A 808 31.79 -7.59 -35.66
C GLY A 808 30.50 -7.83 -34.91
N ILE A 809 30.49 -8.88 -34.12
CA ILE A 809 29.45 -9.22 -33.17
C ILE A 809 30.05 -9.63 -31.81
N TYR A 810 29.42 -9.17 -30.79
CA TYR A 810 29.69 -9.54 -29.40
C TYR A 810 28.43 -10.03 -28.77
N ARG A 811 28.45 -11.18 -28.03
CA ARG A 811 27.35 -11.75 -27.32
C ARG A 811 27.80 -12.31 -26.00
N ALA A 812 27.16 -11.90 -24.92
CA ALA A 812 27.37 -12.45 -23.58
C ALA A 812 26.00 -12.79 -22.98
N THR A 813 25.83 -14.02 -22.54
CA THR A 813 24.64 -14.51 -21.85
C THR A 813 24.85 -14.53 -20.34
N ASP A 814 26.10 -14.60 -19.89
CA ASP A 814 26.54 -14.56 -18.50
C ASP A 814 27.76 -13.63 -18.33
N THR A 815 28.21 -13.47 -17.11
CA THR A 815 29.35 -12.59 -16.79
C THR A 815 30.72 -13.29 -16.86
N LEU A 816 30.80 -14.55 -17.27
CA LEU A 816 32.01 -15.34 -17.25
C LEU A 816 32.73 -15.34 -18.61
N ARG A 817 31.97 -15.43 -19.70
CA ARG A 817 32.52 -15.47 -21.04
C ARG A 817 31.60 -14.82 -22.08
N ALA A 818 32.18 -14.34 -23.15
CA ALA A 818 31.41 -13.78 -24.27
C ALA A 818 31.88 -14.39 -25.61
N TYR A 819 30.95 -14.61 -26.51
CA TYR A 819 31.26 -14.95 -27.90
C TYR A 819 31.55 -13.67 -28.66
N THR A 820 32.60 -13.66 -29.46
CA THR A 820 32.92 -12.60 -30.40
C THR A 820 33.20 -13.14 -31.77
N GLY A 821 32.74 -12.42 -32.80
CA GLY A 821 33.12 -12.67 -34.19
C GLY A 821 33.40 -11.32 -34.84
N PHE A 822 34.50 -11.19 -35.58
CA PHE A 822 34.85 -9.95 -36.20
C PHE A 822 35.55 -10.16 -37.54
N ALA A 823 35.41 -9.18 -38.40
CA ALA A 823 36.19 -9.03 -39.61
C ALA A 823 36.83 -7.65 -39.58
N LEU A 824 38.12 -7.59 -39.75
CA LEU A 824 38.93 -6.38 -39.74
C LEU A 824 39.76 -6.30 -41.03
N LYS A 825 39.72 -5.15 -41.70
CA LYS A 825 40.54 -4.81 -42.83
C LYS A 825 41.37 -3.59 -42.46
N MET A 826 42.63 -3.67 -42.67
CA MET A 826 43.57 -2.58 -42.47
C MET A 826 44.33 -2.35 -43.75
N HIS A 827 44.35 -1.13 -44.22
CA HIS A 827 45.05 -0.72 -45.44
C HIS A 827 46.27 0.10 -45.11
N ASP A 828 47.36 -0.14 -45.86
CA ASP A 828 48.64 0.59 -45.77
C ASP A 828 49.20 0.63 -44.34
N ILE A 829 49.07 -0.47 -43.58
CA ILE A 829 49.57 -0.51 -42.20
C ILE A 829 51.05 -0.85 -42.15
N ARG A 830 51.83 -0.07 -41.42
CA ARG A 830 53.20 -0.42 -41.10
C ARG A 830 53.27 -1.66 -40.17
N ILE A 831 54.10 -2.61 -40.54
CA ILE A 831 54.25 -3.89 -39.80
C ILE A 831 54.54 -3.67 -38.28
N ASP A 832 55.44 -2.71 -37.96
CA ASP A 832 55.76 -2.36 -36.58
C ASP A 832 54.50 -1.87 -35.79
N SER A 833 53.62 -1.19 -36.47
CA SER A 833 52.40 -0.69 -35.91
C SER A 833 51.34 -1.80 -35.77
N LEU A 834 51.26 -2.70 -36.78
CA LEU A 834 50.36 -3.89 -36.70
C LEU A 834 50.69 -4.78 -35.50
N VAL A 835 52.01 -5.03 -35.28
CA VAL A 835 52.46 -5.85 -34.12
C VAL A 835 52.11 -5.16 -32.77
N ARG A 836 52.19 -3.84 -32.71
CA ARG A 836 51.79 -3.10 -31.50
C ARG A 836 50.26 -3.03 -31.29
N MET A 837 49.50 -2.97 -32.38
CA MET A 837 48.05 -2.89 -32.32
C MET A 837 47.38 -4.20 -31.93
N ILE A 838 47.88 -5.32 -32.45
CA ILE A 838 47.33 -6.66 -32.20
C ILE A 838 48.38 -7.48 -31.47
N PRO A 839 48.44 -7.50 -30.13
CA PRO A 839 49.45 -8.21 -29.36
C PRO A 839 49.57 -9.68 -29.69
N SER A 840 48.46 -10.34 -30.08
CA SER A 840 48.44 -11.77 -30.45
C SER A 840 48.80 -12.03 -31.89
N ILE A 841 49.19 -11.03 -32.68
CA ILE A 841 49.57 -11.19 -34.09
C ILE A 841 50.81 -12.06 -34.26
N ASP A 842 51.70 -12.05 -33.28
CA ASP A 842 52.89 -12.88 -33.25
C ASP A 842 52.56 -14.37 -33.20
N THR A 843 51.41 -14.75 -32.63
CA THR A 843 50.94 -16.14 -32.61
C THR A 843 50.40 -16.57 -33.95
N LEU A 844 49.81 -15.63 -34.73
CA LEU A 844 49.29 -15.92 -36.07
C LEU A 844 50.38 -15.83 -37.14
N PHE A 845 51.27 -14.89 -37.00
CA PHE A 845 52.39 -14.61 -37.94
C PHE A 845 53.70 -14.47 -37.18
N PRO A 846 54.36 -15.55 -36.72
CA PRO A 846 55.52 -15.48 -35.87
C PRO A 846 56.73 -14.76 -36.53
N MET A 847 56.79 -14.78 -37.83
CA MET A 847 57.89 -14.16 -38.56
C MET A 847 57.66 -12.68 -38.95
N LEU A 848 56.48 -12.13 -38.59
CA LEU A 848 56.12 -10.78 -39.05
C LEU A 848 57.12 -9.70 -38.56
N ARG A 849 57.71 -9.86 -37.42
CA ARG A 849 58.76 -8.95 -36.86
C ARG A 849 60.05 -8.91 -37.71
N SER A 850 60.26 -9.88 -38.56
CA SER A 850 61.41 -9.89 -39.43
C SER A 850 61.26 -9.02 -40.68
N PHE A 851 60.09 -8.40 -40.86
CA PHE A 851 59.84 -7.54 -42.01
C PHE A 851 59.61 -6.11 -41.56
N GLU A 852 60.01 -5.16 -42.43
CA GLU A 852 59.72 -3.73 -42.30
C GLU A 852 59.02 -3.29 -43.58
N GLY A 853 57.98 -2.46 -43.45
CA GLY A 853 57.25 -1.94 -44.59
C GLY A 853 55.77 -1.80 -44.31
N GLU A 854 55.00 -1.54 -45.36
CA GLU A 854 53.55 -1.38 -45.27
C GLU A 854 52.83 -2.59 -45.89
N VAL A 855 51.75 -3.02 -45.25
CA VAL A 855 50.98 -4.18 -45.68
C VAL A 855 49.48 -3.89 -45.55
N ASP A 856 48.71 -4.54 -46.38
CA ASP A 856 47.28 -4.72 -46.16
C ASP A 856 47.06 -5.98 -45.34
N PHE A 857 46.28 -5.85 -44.25
CA PHE A 857 45.97 -6.94 -43.37
C PHE A 857 44.48 -7.11 -43.25
N HIS A 858 44.00 -8.29 -43.59
CA HIS A 858 42.58 -8.65 -43.45
C HIS A 858 42.44 -9.89 -42.59
N ILE A 859 41.56 -9.87 -41.63
CA ILE A 859 41.24 -11.01 -40.77
C ILE A 859 39.73 -11.10 -40.56
N SER A 860 39.23 -12.34 -40.58
CA SER A 860 37.89 -12.70 -40.11
C SER A 860 38.07 -13.79 -39.07
N ALA A 861 37.59 -13.56 -37.89
CA ALA A 861 37.79 -14.45 -36.76
C ALA A 861 36.53 -14.59 -35.89
N GLU A 862 36.41 -15.71 -35.23
CA GLU A 862 35.46 -15.96 -34.17
C GLU A 862 36.16 -16.65 -33.01
N SER A 863 35.77 -16.30 -31.76
CA SER A 863 36.34 -16.89 -30.54
C SER A 863 35.44 -16.61 -29.34
N TRP A 864 35.72 -17.30 -28.26
CA TRP A 864 35.23 -16.89 -26.96
C TRP A 864 36.23 -15.91 -26.31
N LEU A 865 35.70 -14.97 -25.55
CA LEU A 865 36.46 -14.07 -24.67
C LEU A 865 36.28 -14.56 -23.23
N ASP A 866 37.34 -14.51 -22.48
CA ASP A 866 37.29 -14.71 -21.04
C ASP A 866 36.75 -13.48 -20.29
N SER A 867 36.66 -13.56 -18.98
CA SER A 867 36.21 -12.46 -18.13
C SER A 867 37.09 -11.21 -18.22
N THR A 868 38.29 -11.31 -18.77
CA THR A 868 39.22 -10.18 -18.98
C THR A 868 39.18 -9.62 -20.40
N PHE A 869 38.20 -10.04 -21.20
CA PHE A 869 38.09 -9.72 -22.63
C PHE A 869 39.27 -10.22 -23.48
N MET A 870 40.06 -11.20 -22.98
CA MET A 870 41.11 -11.83 -23.74
C MET A 870 40.53 -12.97 -24.59
N ILE A 871 41.07 -13.14 -25.78
CA ILE A 871 40.68 -14.22 -26.70
C ILE A 871 41.12 -15.55 -26.11
N ASP A 872 40.16 -16.46 -25.98
CA ASP A 872 40.40 -17.87 -25.62
C ASP A 872 40.96 -18.58 -26.83
N LEU A 873 42.28 -18.60 -26.93
CA LEU A 873 43.04 -19.07 -28.11
C LEU A 873 42.68 -20.49 -28.57
N PRO A 874 42.39 -21.48 -27.70
CA PRO A 874 41.86 -22.80 -28.11
C PRO A 874 40.58 -22.74 -28.91
N THR A 875 39.74 -21.75 -28.68
CA THR A 875 38.43 -21.57 -29.35
C THR A 875 38.52 -20.72 -30.59
N LEU A 876 39.68 -20.12 -30.86
CA LEU A 876 39.89 -19.20 -31.98
C LEU A 876 39.79 -19.93 -33.33
N ARG A 877 38.89 -19.46 -34.16
CA ARG A 877 38.80 -19.79 -35.57
C ARG A 877 38.97 -18.52 -36.37
N ALA A 878 39.99 -18.49 -37.24
CA ALA A 878 40.28 -17.29 -37.99
C ALA A 878 40.77 -17.63 -39.40
N ALA A 879 40.43 -16.76 -40.31
CA ALA A 879 41.08 -16.69 -41.64
C ALA A 879 41.67 -15.29 -41.78
N ALA A 880 42.96 -15.22 -42.04
CA ALA A 880 43.69 -13.96 -42.22
C ALA A 880 44.45 -13.92 -43.51
N TYR A 881 44.55 -12.74 -44.06
CA TYR A 881 45.29 -12.46 -45.30
C TYR A 881 46.14 -11.22 -45.09
N LEU A 882 47.40 -11.33 -45.48
CA LEU A 882 48.36 -10.24 -45.45
C LEU A 882 48.97 -10.08 -46.82
N ASP A 883 48.94 -8.86 -47.34
CA ASP A 883 49.49 -8.52 -48.66
C ASP A 883 50.42 -7.31 -48.51
N GLY A 884 51.61 -7.42 -49.01
CA GLY A 884 52.60 -6.36 -48.85
C GLY A 884 53.49 -6.23 -50.10
N HIS A 885 53.85 -5.02 -50.38
CA HIS A 885 54.75 -4.68 -51.44
C HIS A 885 55.97 -3.89 -50.94
N ASP A 886 57.08 -4.01 -51.61
CA ASP A 886 58.27 -3.27 -51.27
C ASP A 886 58.78 -3.42 -49.85
N LEU A 887 58.62 -4.63 -49.29
CA LEU A 887 59.03 -4.95 -47.95
C LEU A 887 60.54 -5.14 -47.79
N VAL A 888 61.02 -4.78 -46.61
CA VAL A 888 62.42 -5.02 -46.26
C VAL A 888 62.48 -6.18 -45.28
N LEU A 889 63.19 -7.23 -45.61
CA LEU A 889 63.47 -8.33 -44.67
C LEU A 889 64.65 -7.89 -43.79
N MET A 890 64.40 -7.80 -42.49
CA MET A 890 65.41 -7.44 -41.51
C MET A 890 66.28 -8.64 -41.17
N ASP A 891 67.50 -8.39 -40.72
CA ASP A 891 68.46 -9.41 -40.34
C ASP A 891 68.06 -10.08 -39.02
N GLY A 892 67.37 -11.18 -39.14
CA GLY A 892 66.94 -11.99 -37.99
C GLY A 892 67.78 -13.29 -37.91
N GLU A 893 68.00 -13.79 -36.70
CA GLU A 893 68.76 -15.03 -36.45
C GLU A 893 68.21 -16.24 -37.25
N THR A 894 66.92 -16.38 -37.33
CA THR A 894 66.26 -17.47 -38.07
C THR A 894 66.51 -17.36 -39.59
N PHE A 895 66.46 -16.13 -40.11
CA PHE A 895 66.75 -15.92 -41.51
C PHE A 895 68.25 -16.08 -41.82
N ALA A 896 69.11 -15.71 -40.92
CA ALA A 896 70.53 -15.92 -41.03
C ALA A 896 70.89 -17.42 -41.10
N GLU A 897 70.26 -18.25 -40.29
CA GLU A 897 70.43 -19.69 -40.33
C GLU A 897 69.92 -20.33 -41.66
N ILE A 898 68.70 -19.91 -42.13
CA ILE A 898 68.14 -20.35 -43.40
C ILE A 898 69.03 -19.92 -44.58
N SER A 899 69.55 -18.70 -44.53
CA SER A 899 70.44 -18.17 -45.58
C SER A 899 71.74 -18.93 -45.67
N LYS A 900 72.31 -19.30 -44.55
CA LYS A 900 73.49 -20.20 -44.52
C LYS A 900 73.17 -21.59 -45.11
N MET A 901 72.07 -22.18 -44.83
CA MET A 901 71.67 -23.49 -45.33
C MET A 901 71.34 -23.48 -46.81
N LEU A 902 70.76 -22.41 -47.34
CA LEU A 902 70.34 -22.28 -48.70
C LEU A 902 71.38 -21.51 -49.59
N TRP A 903 72.59 -21.19 -49.06
CA TRP A 903 73.70 -20.53 -49.69
C TRP A 903 73.38 -19.19 -50.38
N PHE A 904 72.45 -18.40 -49.88
CA PHE A 904 72.28 -17.09 -50.42
C PHE A 904 72.95 -16.01 -49.50
N LYS A 905 73.42 -15.00 -50.17
CA LYS A 905 74.16 -13.87 -49.56
C LYS A 905 73.17 -13.05 -48.74
N ASN A 906 73.31 -13.06 -47.47
CA ASN A 906 72.61 -12.19 -46.61
C ASN A 906 73.13 -10.74 -46.75
N LYS A 907 72.26 -9.81 -47.24
CA LYS A 907 72.49 -8.37 -47.24
C LYS A 907 71.86 -7.80 -45.98
N LYS A 908 72.38 -6.72 -45.43
CA LYS A 908 71.81 -6.08 -44.23
C LYS A 908 70.34 -5.68 -44.39
N ARG A 909 69.92 -5.45 -45.63
CA ARG A 909 68.53 -5.19 -46.04
C ARG A 909 68.24 -5.91 -47.35
N ASN A 910 67.32 -6.86 -47.30
CA ASN A 910 66.86 -7.58 -48.49
C ASN A 910 65.49 -7.03 -48.85
N MET A 911 65.34 -6.47 -50.02
CA MET A 911 64.02 -6.01 -50.55
C MET A 911 63.24 -7.22 -51.06
N ILE A 912 61.99 -7.21 -50.74
CA ILE A 912 61.00 -8.22 -51.20
C ILE A 912 59.96 -7.49 -51.98
N ASP A 913 59.84 -7.79 -53.26
CA ASP A 913 58.94 -7.07 -54.19
C ASP A 913 57.48 -7.22 -53.78
N SER A 914 57.06 -8.39 -53.41
CA SER A 914 55.72 -8.64 -52.91
C SER A 914 55.67 -9.85 -52.02
N ILE A 915 54.80 -9.84 -51.02
CA ILE A 915 54.47 -10.96 -50.16
C ILE A 915 52.95 -11.02 -50.02
N SER A 916 52.41 -12.23 -50.13
CA SER A 916 51.00 -12.45 -49.97
C SER A 916 50.81 -13.74 -49.18
N VAL A 917 50.25 -13.66 -47.98
CA VAL A 917 50.16 -14.74 -47.03
C VAL A 917 48.72 -14.99 -46.60
N ASP A 918 48.25 -16.20 -46.83
CA ASP A 918 47.00 -16.70 -46.24
C ASP A 918 47.30 -17.50 -44.98
N VAL A 919 46.49 -17.30 -43.95
CA VAL A 919 46.53 -18.02 -42.69
C VAL A 919 45.14 -18.50 -42.34
N LEU A 920 45.04 -19.77 -41.89
CA LEU A 920 43.83 -20.36 -41.36
C LEU A 920 44.11 -20.86 -39.93
N VAL A 921 43.30 -20.44 -38.98
CA VAL A 921 43.37 -20.89 -37.61
C VAL A 921 42.18 -21.76 -37.33
N ARG A 922 42.42 -23.01 -36.88
CA ARG A 922 41.34 -23.92 -36.54
C ARG A 922 41.85 -24.95 -35.49
N ASP A 923 41.05 -25.16 -34.46
CA ASP A 923 41.29 -26.16 -33.42
C ASP A 923 42.69 -26.08 -32.78
N GLY A 924 43.15 -24.84 -32.51
CA GLY A 924 44.45 -24.60 -31.90
C GLY A 924 45.64 -24.73 -32.86
N VAL A 925 45.41 -24.95 -34.14
CA VAL A 925 46.44 -25.05 -35.18
C VAL A 925 46.37 -23.85 -36.11
N VAL A 926 47.46 -23.19 -36.35
CA VAL A 926 47.65 -22.12 -37.31
C VAL A 926 48.31 -22.69 -38.55
N GLU A 927 47.59 -22.74 -39.66
CA GLU A 927 48.07 -23.19 -40.94
C GLU A 927 48.42 -21.96 -41.80
N ILE A 928 49.67 -21.84 -42.19
CA ILE A 928 50.16 -20.83 -43.09
C ILE A 928 50.26 -21.48 -44.47
N PHE A 929 49.41 -21.03 -45.37
CA PHE A 929 49.42 -21.53 -46.71
C PHE A 929 50.69 -21.12 -47.43
N PRO A 930 51.21 -21.96 -48.35
CA PRO A 930 52.47 -21.64 -49.06
C PRO A 930 52.35 -20.29 -49.78
N PHE A 931 53.28 -19.43 -49.50
CA PHE A 931 53.42 -18.11 -50.11
C PHE A 931 54.83 -17.94 -50.73
N LEU A 932 54.94 -17.03 -51.66
CA LEU A 932 56.16 -16.77 -52.39
C LEU A 932 56.90 -15.57 -51.83
N LEU A 933 58.21 -15.71 -51.69
CA LEU A 933 59.14 -14.62 -51.40
C LEU A 933 60.11 -14.50 -52.57
N GLU A 934 60.14 -13.36 -53.21
CA GLU A 934 61.13 -13.02 -54.22
C GLU A 934 62.17 -12.08 -53.62
N ILE A 935 63.39 -12.52 -53.52
CA ILE A 935 64.51 -11.79 -52.95
C ILE A 935 65.70 -11.82 -53.92
N ASP A 936 65.97 -10.72 -54.63
CA ASP A 936 67.01 -10.63 -55.60
C ASP A 936 66.88 -11.72 -56.67
N ARG A 937 67.79 -12.66 -56.74
CA ARG A 937 67.78 -13.77 -57.70
C ARG A 937 67.13 -15.05 -57.23
N TYR A 938 66.62 -15.04 -55.98
CA TYR A 938 66.02 -16.21 -55.33
C TYR A 938 64.50 -16.10 -55.28
N LYS A 939 63.84 -17.21 -55.58
CA LYS A 939 62.45 -17.37 -55.43
C LYS A 939 62.19 -18.52 -54.45
N VAL A 940 61.53 -18.22 -53.37
CA VAL A 940 61.35 -19.13 -52.24
C VAL A 940 59.85 -19.27 -51.94
N ALA A 941 59.38 -20.47 -51.80
CA ALA A 941 58.03 -20.71 -51.27
C ALA A 941 58.10 -21.22 -49.81
N VAL A 942 57.37 -20.56 -48.93
CA VAL A 942 57.32 -20.88 -47.54
C VAL A 942 55.92 -21.23 -47.12
N GLY A 943 55.69 -22.28 -46.32
CA GLY A 943 54.35 -22.66 -45.79
C GLY A 943 54.54 -23.72 -44.73
N GLY A 944 53.50 -23.93 -43.92
CA GLY A 944 53.52 -24.88 -42.83
C GLY A 944 52.41 -24.65 -41.80
N GLU A 945 52.59 -25.29 -40.71
CA GLU A 945 51.65 -25.20 -39.57
C GLU A 945 52.38 -24.98 -38.26
N HIS A 946 51.72 -24.30 -37.32
CA HIS A 946 52.16 -24.27 -35.94
C HIS A 946 50.97 -24.35 -34.98
N ASN A 947 51.23 -24.86 -33.82
CA ASN A 947 50.23 -24.90 -32.72
C ASN A 947 50.30 -23.60 -31.92
N ILE A 948 49.27 -23.37 -31.12
CA ILE A 948 49.18 -22.22 -30.19
C ILE A 948 50.32 -22.27 -29.16
N ASP A 949 50.82 -23.46 -28.78
CA ASP A 949 52.02 -23.64 -27.94
C ASP A 949 53.34 -23.26 -28.65
N MET A 950 53.30 -22.71 -29.84
CA MET A 950 54.43 -22.30 -30.65
C MET A 950 55.32 -23.48 -31.12
N SER A 951 54.82 -24.72 -31.03
CA SER A 951 55.47 -25.83 -31.74
C SER A 951 55.10 -25.79 -33.21
N PHE A 952 56.08 -25.91 -34.10
CA PHE A 952 55.85 -25.68 -35.51
C PHE A 952 56.52 -26.68 -36.46
N LYS A 953 56.00 -26.74 -37.67
CA LYS A 953 56.50 -27.49 -38.81
C LYS A 953 56.32 -26.64 -40.08
N TYR A 954 57.41 -26.03 -40.53
CA TYR A 954 57.42 -25.26 -41.74
C TYR A 954 58.27 -25.94 -42.80
N HIS A 955 57.94 -25.69 -44.07
CA HIS A 955 58.72 -26.07 -45.19
C HIS A 955 59.06 -24.85 -46.03
N VAL A 956 60.35 -24.69 -46.33
CA VAL A 956 60.88 -23.68 -47.21
C VAL A 956 61.36 -24.38 -48.51
N SER A 957 60.77 -24.07 -49.66
CA SER A 957 61.16 -24.58 -50.95
C SER A 957 61.91 -23.52 -51.74
N LEU A 958 63.12 -23.78 -52.11
CA LEU A 958 63.91 -22.96 -53.03
C LEU A 958 63.49 -23.29 -54.41
N LEU A 959 62.70 -22.43 -55.07
CA LEU A 959 62.12 -22.62 -56.41
C LEU A 959 63.03 -22.11 -57.53
N LYS A 960 63.68 -20.98 -57.29
CA LYS A 960 64.68 -20.37 -58.21
C LYS A 960 65.89 -19.86 -57.40
N SER A 961 67.06 -20.26 -57.85
CA SER A 961 68.32 -19.84 -57.25
C SER A 961 69.42 -19.99 -58.33
N PRO A 962 70.61 -19.42 -58.05
CA PRO A 962 71.83 -19.66 -58.91
C PRO A 962 72.28 -21.11 -58.93
N LEU A 963 71.67 -21.98 -57.99
CA LEU A 963 72.02 -23.39 -57.97
C LEU A 963 71.28 -24.20 -59.05
N PRO A 964 71.91 -25.27 -59.58
CA PRO A 964 71.32 -26.02 -60.71
C PRO A 964 70.19 -26.98 -60.26
N PHE A 965 69.85 -27.03 -58.96
CA PHE A 965 68.82 -27.93 -58.40
C PHE A 965 67.90 -27.18 -57.43
N ARG A 966 66.70 -27.67 -57.28
CA ARG A 966 65.71 -27.17 -56.27
C ARG A 966 65.92 -27.90 -54.95
N ALA A 967 66.07 -27.14 -53.86
CA ALA A 967 66.20 -27.68 -52.53
C ALA A 967 65.03 -27.24 -51.63
N GLY A 968 64.80 -27.97 -50.57
CA GLY A 968 63.85 -27.62 -49.54
C GLY A 968 64.46 -27.77 -48.19
N VAL A 969 63.95 -27.06 -47.22
CA VAL A 969 64.29 -27.18 -45.82
C VAL A 969 63.03 -27.36 -45.01
N ASP A 970 62.95 -28.44 -44.26
CA ASP A 970 61.94 -28.63 -43.22
C ASP A 970 62.47 -28.06 -41.90
N ILE A 971 61.70 -27.18 -41.30
CA ILE A 971 62.01 -26.49 -40.06
C ILE A 971 60.97 -26.95 -39.05
N SER A 972 61.37 -27.53 -37.93
CA SER A 972 60.40 -28.02 -36.93
C SER A 972 60.96 -27.84 -35.54
N GLY A 973 60.10 -27.84 -34.54
CA GLY A 973 60.46 -27.67 -33.15
C GLY A 973 59.72 -26.51 -32.49
N THR A 974 60.39 -25.84 -31.55
CA THR A 974 59.96 -24.57 -30.93
C THR A 974 60.96 -23.46 -31.22
N LEU A 975 60.61 -22.20 -30.95
CA LEU A 975 61.49 -21.07 -31.18
C LEU A 975 62.85 -21.24 -30.42
N GLU A 976 62.90 -21.94 -29.28
CA GLU A 976 64.08 -22.20 -28.50
C GLU A 976 64.93 -23.38 -29.02
N LYS A 977 64.28 -24.39 -29.68
CA LYS A 977 64.92 -25.60 -30.17
C LYS A 977 64.45 -25.93 -31.57
N MET A 978 64.99 -25.20 -32.57
CA MET A 978 64.69 -25.40 -33.97
C MET A 978 65.52 -26.56 -34.53
N LYS A 979 64.88 -27.43 -35.31
CA LYS A 979 65.51 -28.51 -36.05
C LYS A 979 65.33 -28.25 -37.54
N PHE A 980 66.45 -28.22 -38.24
CA PHE A 980 66.49 -27.99 -39.69
C PHE A 980 66.84 -29.32 -40.39
N ARG A 981 66.17 -29.63 -41.45
CA ARG A 981 66.41 -30.82 -42.28
C ARG A 981 66.36 -30.44 -43.77
N VAL A 982 67.42 -30.59 -44.49
CA VAL A 982 67.46 -30.39 -45.93
C VAL A 982 66.69 -31.51 -46.65
N THR A 983 65.79 -31.15 -47.51
CA THR A 983 64.89 -32.06 -48.26
C THR A 983 64.78 -31.59 -49.70
N LYS A 984 63.94 -32.28 -50.54
CA LYS A 984 63.55 -31.80 -51.83
C LYS A 984 62.52 -30.67 -51.70
N ALA A 985 62.50 -29.68 -52.58
CA ALA A 985 61.47 -28.67 -52.64
C ALA A 985 60.07 -29.32 -52.78
N LYS A 986 59.16 -29.05 -51.82
CA LYS A 986 57.77 -29.57 -51.82
C LYS A 986 56.83 -28.73 -52.68
N TYR A 987 57.07 -27.43 -52.74
CA TYR A 987 56.25 -26.48 -53.52
C TYR A 987 56.85 -26.29 -54.93
N LYS A 988 55.94 -26.02 -55.92
CA LYS A 988 56.26 -25.85 -57.33
C LYS A 988 55.96 -24.40 -57.82
N ASP A 989 56.62 -23.97 -58.91
CA ASP A 989 56.49 -22.61 -59.48
C ASP A 989 55.07 -22.23 -59.94
N TRP A 990 54.22 -23.20 -60.22
CA TRP A 990 52.83 -22.97 -60.63
C TRP A 990 51.85 -22.84 -59.50
N PHE A 991 52.35 -22.86 -58.24
CA PHE A 991 51.50 -22.66 -57.09
C PHE A 991 51.02 -21.22 -57.07
N VAL A 992 49.70 -21.06 -57.24
CA VAL A 992 48.98 -19.78 -57.09
C VAL A 992 48.16 -19.91 -55.84
N PRO A 993 48.39 -19.11 -54.84
CA PRO A 993 47.57 -19.16 -53.64
C PRO A 993 46.14 -18.75 -53.95
N SER A 994 45.18 -19.54 -53.60
CA SER A 994 43.74 -19.23 -53.71
C SER A 994 43.26 -18.40 -52.51
N ARG A 995 43.74 -17.18 -52.34
CA ARG A 995 44.05 -16.57 -51.05
C ARG A 995 42.98 -15.69 -50.49
N LYS A 996 42.42 -14.84 -51.31
CA LYS A 996 41.37 -13.91 -50.92
C LYS A 996 40.04 -14.64 -50.71
N ALA A 997 39.84 -15.77 -51.34
CA ALA A 997 38.61 -16.53 -51.28
C ALA A 997 38.33 -17.13 -49.86
N ASN A 998 39.36 -17.52 -49.09
CA ASN A 998 39.17 -18.05 -47.74
C ASN A 998 38.73 -16.95 -46.75
N VAL A 999 39.35 -15.77 -46.78
CA VAL A 999 38.99 -14.65 -45.94
C VAL A 999 37.63 -14.08 -46.33
N ASP A 1000 37.38 -13.91 -47.63
CA ASP A 1000 36.11 -13.43 -48.15
C ASP A 1000 34.96 -14.42 -47.81
N SER A 1001 35.21 -15.73 -47.88
CA SER A 1001 34.26 -16.75 -47.46
C SER A 1001 34.02 -16.72 -45.97
N ALA A 1002 35.06 -16.58 -45.13
CA ALA A 1002 34.93 -16.45 -43.68
C ALA A 1002 34.15 -15.18 -43.29
N GLN A 1003 34.42 -14.06 -43.95
CA GLN A 1003 33.69 -12.81 -43.79
C GLN A 1003 32.21 -12.94 -44.19
N LEU A 1004 31.90 -13.60 -45.28
CA LEU A 1004 30.54 -13.85 -45.74
C LEU A 1004 29.80 -14.74 -44.76
N ASN A 1005 30.44 -15.81 -44.27
CA ASN A 1005 29.89 -16.72 -43.27
C ASN A 1005 29.63 -15.98 -41.94
N LEU A 1006 30.56 -15.13 -41.51
CA LEU A 1006 30.40 -14.28 -40.33
C LEU A 1006 29.19 -13.33 -40.50
N LYS A 1007 29.09 -12.62 -41.60
CA LYS A 1007 27.94 -11.73 -41.88
C LYS A 1007 26.60 -12.50 -41.88
N GLN A 1008 26.56 -13.70 -42.41
CA GLN A 1008 25.38 -14.56 -42.39
C GLN A 1008 25.05 -15.01 -40.96
N ARG A 1009 26.06 -15.40 -40.20
CA ARG A 1009 25.90 -15.81 -38.79
C ARG A 1009 25.40 -14.64 -37.92
N ILE A 1010 25.95 -13.44 -38.10
CA ILE A 1010 25.48 -12.21 -37.44
C ILE A 1010 23.98 -12.00 -37.73
N ARG A 1011 23.56 -12.08 -38.98
CA ARG A 1011 22.14 -11.91 -39.35
C ARG A 1011 21.24 -12.95 -38.70
N THR A 1012 21.66 -14.20 -38.65
CA THR A 1012 20.91 -15.28 -37.98
C THR A 1012 20.80 -15.04 -36.47
N ILE A 1013 21.89 -14.72 -35.78
CA ILE A 1013 21.90 -14.41 -34.34
C ILE A 1013 20.97 -13.25 -34.02
N LEU A 1014 21.00 -12.19 -34.82
CA LEU A 1014 20.14 -11.00 -34.58
C LEU A 1014 18.66 -11.27 -34.85
N ARG A 1015 18.36 -12.13 -35.85
CA ARG A 1015 16.98 -12.50 -36.17
C ARG A 1015 16.36 -13.43 -35.17
N ASP A 1016 17.06 -14.49 -34.83
CA ASP A 1016 16.49 -15.65 -34.09
C ASP A 1016 16.83 -15.65 -32.59
N GLY A 1017 17.54 -14.64 -32.11
CA GLY A 1017 17.96 -14.56 -30.69
C GLY A 1017 19.03 -15.57 -30.30
N GLY A 1018 19.57 -16.32 -31.25
CA GLY A 1018 20.74 -17.19 -31.10
C GLY A 1018 20.55 -18.39 -30.17
N HIS A 1019 19.33 -18.81 -29.87
CA HIS A 1019 19.07 -19.90 -28.91
C HIS A 1019 19.48 -21.30 -29.40
N ASN A 1020 19.73 -21.51 -30.69
CA ASN A 1020 19.92 -22.87 -31.25
C ASN A 1020 21.29 -23.23 -31.82
N GLU A 1021 22.21 -22.30 -32.06
CA GLU A 1021 23.48 -22.61 -32.76
C GLU A 1021 24.76 -22.45 -31.94
N LEU A 1022 24.74 -21.69 -30.85
CA LEU A 1022 25.95 -21.46 -30.04
C LEU A 1022 26.04 -22.33 -28.79
N ASP A 1023 24.98 -23.04 -28.43
CA ASP A 1023 24.94 -23.97 -27.29
C ASP A 1023 25.23 -25.43 -27.71
N LYS A 1024 25.54 -25.69 -28.97
CA LYS A 1024 26.06 -26.95 -29.51
C LYS A 1024 27.57 -26.83 -29.80
#